data_ee3b6635240618221ff3dfffc25ae6a6
#
_entry.id   ee3b6635240618221ff3dfffc25ae6a6
#
_cell.length_a   1.000
_cell.length_b   1.000
_cell.length_c   1.000
_cell.angle_alpha   90.00
_cell.angle_beta   90.00
_cell.angle_gamma   90.00
#
_symmetry.space_group_name_H-M   'P 1'
#
loop_
_entity.id
_entity.type
_entity.pdbx_description
1 polymer ?
#
loop_
_entity_poly.entity_id
_entity_poly.type
_entity_poly.pdbx_seq_one_letter_code
_entity_poly.pdbx_strand_id
1 'polypeptide(L)'
;MKKFIKKNKNILICIGLFLIYFILLLAFKNSEFFTDEGDNMLGGMTIARGGHIYNEFPSQHMPFMYYIMSIFSFIGIKGTIPLRLCFYALLSLIFVFIYIRYNKHIGKMPLIIYPIIYIFTLANYRFGHNVLADHIEAQCLVILFLETYLFYKNKKLLKHSELIIGLSIFISIWSAFVSVIPILVIIVTLFTIDIKNYIKEHKKIKGYSKCFIKKYYKVLIFSIIPFIIALIPIIINGNLKTFYTQAFYINMKIYPKYNFYSSNIILTSLKTIYNYINYNLELIKNLRYDLTLIVNLVFLVMNVFFIINYKKNNIVTILLLIFILMSGNRGFSDFHAIPYFALSIISFLLIYKKIDKKIYYASIILILIILGFRYFPLTENALKKSKKIDNKIDKKISNDYIYYYNLETYRYVDSNILPASKYTTIVPWFSELYEIDIIKDLEKTKPNIIYYEPSSGVWGYEYQKFAKKMDKYIKENYIFVSKYRFWILKDKKEEIEKKLNIKIADYTTSYNKLFVLNPIMENTKIEQTFKAEKDVLESIEIRFKTFKKINYSLVKLSILDEENTIKEITISAEKLKNEKYYKFNLSNLNLIKDKIYKIRIESIGSNNYDKITVYCTKDNDNFDNNHAIINGIEKNYDLDMNMYYKGV
;
A
#
# COMPACT_ATOMS: atom_id res chain seq x y z
N MET A 1 -22.16 -27.02 -36.16
CA MET A 1 -22.16 -26.02 -35.11
C MET A 1 -23.07 -26.36 -33.92
N LYS A 2 -24.39 -26.55 -34.08
CA LYS A 2 -25.32 -26.88 -32.96
C LYS A 2 -24.92 -28.12 -32.13
N LYS A 3 -24.45 -29.22 -32.75
CA LYS A 3 -24.01 -30.45 -32.09
C LYS A 3 -22.72 -30.24 -31.28
N PHE A 4 -21.77 -29.45 -31.78
CA PHE A 4 -20.55 -29.05 -31.09
C PHE A 4 -20.86 -28.17 -29.85
N ILE A 5 -21.72 -27.17 -29.99
CA ILE A 5 -22.17 -26.31 -28.90
C ILE A 5 -22.85 -27.12 -27.80
N LYS A 6 -23.74 -28.05 -28.17
CA LYS A 6 -24.44 -28.90 -27.19
C LYS A 6 -23.46 -29.81 -26.41
N LYS A 7 -22.45 -30.38 -27.10
CA LYS A 7 -21.43 -31.26 -26.50
C LYS A 7 -20.51 -30.46 -25.54
N ASN A 8 -20.14 -29.23 -25.90
CA ASN A 8 -19.17 -28.42 -25.17
C ASN A 8 -19.82 -27.30 -24.32
N LYS A 9 -21.13 -27.35 -24.11
CA LYS A 9 -21.88 -26.27 -23.43
C LYS A 9 -21.29 -25.84 -22.10
N ASN A 10 -20.85 -26.75 -21.25
CA ASN A 10 -20.30 -26.43 -19.94
C ASN A 10 -18.94 -25.71 -20.07
N ILE A 11 -18.10 -26.15 -21.01
CA ILE A 11 -16.80 -25.51 -21.29
C ILE A 11 -17.01 -24.08 -21.79
N LEU A 12 -17.94 -23.89 -22.73
CA LEU A 12 -18.27 -22.58 -23.26
C LEU A 12 -18.81 -21.62 -22.18
N ILE A 13 -19.63 -22.14 -21.25
CA ILE A 13 -20.08 -21.35 -20.09
C ILE A 13 -18.89 -20.95 -19.23
N CYS A 14 -17.97 -21.84 -18.92
CA CYS A 14 -16.80 -21.55 -18.11
C CYS A 14 -15.88 -20.49 -18.76
N ILE A 15 -15.65 -20.62 -20.08
CA ILE A 15 -14.89 -19.62 -20.85
C ILE A 15 -15.61 -18.26 -20.83
N GLY A 16 -16.93 -18.24 -21.04
CA GLY A 16 -17.73 -17.03 -20.99
C GLY A 16 -17.67 -16.35 -19.61
N LEU A 17 -17.79 -17.12 -18.53
CA LEU A 17 -17.68 -16.61 -17.17
C LEU A 17 -16.27 -16.06 -16.88
N PHE A 18 -15.22 -16.77 -17.29
CA PHE A 18 -13.85 -16.30 -17.17
C PHE A 18 -13.67 -14.94 -17.86
N LEU A 19 -14.11 -14.82 -19.11
CA LEU A 19 -13.99 -13.60 -19.87
C LEU A 19 -14.78 -12.44 -19.23
N ILE A 20 -16.00 -12.70 -18.75
CA ILE A 20 -16.81 -11.67 -18.07
C ILE A 20 -16.09 -11.16 -16.83
N TYR A 21 -15.62 -12.05 -15.94
CA TYR A 21 -14.95 -11.64 -14.71
C TYR A 21 -13.62 -10.92 -14.99
N PHE A 22 -12.85 -11.43 -15.94
CA PHE A 22 -11.61 -10.79 -16.35
C PHE A 22 -11.84 -9.38 -16.93
N ILE A 23 -12.83 -9.22 -17.82
CA ILE A 23 -13.18 -7.91 -18.40
C ILE A 23 -13.63 -6.93 -17.30
N LEU A 24 -14.43 -7.39 -16.33
CA LEU A 24 -14.83 -6.54 -15.20
C LEU A 24 -13.60 -6.11 -14.36
N LEU A 25 -12.64 -6.99 -14.12
CA LEU A 25 -11.41 -6.66 -13.40
C LEU A 25 -10.50 -5.69 -14.16
N LEU A 26 -10.59 -5.63 -15.51
CA LEU A 26 -9.84 -4.65 -16.30
C LEU A 26 -10.17 -3.20 -15.97
N ALA A 27 -11.33 -2.91 -15.34
CA ALA A 27 -11.66 -1.59 -14.83
C ALA A 27 -10.57 -1.02 -13.91
N PHE A 28 -9.84 -1.87 -13.21
CA PHE A 28 -8.79 -1.50 -12.27
C PHE A 28 -7.38 -1.45 -12.87
N LYS A 29 -7.21 -1.72 -14.16
CA LYS A 29 -5.90 -1.81 -14.82
C LYS A 29 -4.99 -0.61 -14.53
N ASN A 30 -5.56 0.60 -14.61
CA ASN A 30 -4.84 1.86 -14.45
C ASN A 30 -5.06 2.52 -13.08
N SER A 31 -5.65 1.80 -12.12
CA SER A 31 -5.84 2.31 -10.77
C SER A 31 -4.52 2.44 -10.02
N GLU A 32 -4.52 3.25 -8.98
CA GLU A 32 -3.36 3.55 -8.14
C GLU A 32 -2.65 2.27 -7.66
N PHE A 33 -1.32 2.31 -7.68
CA PHE A 33 -0.49 1.25 -7.10
C PHE A 33 -0.33 1.47 -5.60
N PHE A 34 -0.24 0.38 -4.88
CA PHE A 34 0.02 0.36 -3.45
C PHE A 34 1.34 -0.36 -3.15
N THR A 35 1.99 -0.01 -2.05
CA THR A 35 3.28 -0.58 -1.66
C THR A 35 3.25 -2.10 -1.59
N ASP A 36 2.23 -2.68 -0.92
CA ASP A 36 2.14 -4.14 -0.73
C ASP A 36 1.96 -4.88 -2.07
N GLU A 37 1.28 -4.27 -3.04
CA GLU A 37 1.22 -4.81 -4.40
C GLU A 37 2.59 -4.82 -5.06
N GLY A 38 3.32 -3.70 -4.94
CA GLY A 38 4.69 -3.59 -5.44
C GLY A 38 5.62 -4.58 -4.75
N ASP A 39 5.48 -4.76 -3.45
CA ASP A 39 6.23 -5.75 -2.66
C ASP A 39 5.96 -7.19 -3.14
N ASN A 40 4.70 -7.55 -3.34
CA ASN A 40 4.34 -8.87 -3.84
C ASN A 40 4.97 -9.15 -5.21
N MET A 41 4.93 -8.17 -6.11
CA MET A 41 5.54 -8.28 -7.44
C MET A 41 7.06 -8.34 -7.39
N LEU A 42 7.70 -7.45 -6.62
CA LEU A 42 9.16 -7.38 -6.49
C LEU A 42 9.72 -8.62 -5.80
N GLY A 43 9.09 -9.10 -4.74
CA GLY A 43 9.46 -10.35 -4.06
C GLY A 43 9.36 -11.55 -5.00
N GLY A 44 8.29 -11.62 -5.82
CA GLY A 44 8.16 -12.63 -6.87
C GLY A 44 9.27 -12.55 -7.93
N MET A 45 9.62 -11.35 -8.38
CA MET A 45 10.75 -11.14 -9.31
C MET A 45 12.08 -11.54 -8.68
N THR A 46 12.29 -11.27 -7.40
CA THR A 46 13.51 -11.66 -6.68
C THR A 46 13.65 -13.18 -6.65
N ILE A 47 12.58 -13.90 -6.31
CA ILE A 47 12.57 -15.37 -6.33
C ILE A 47 12.82 -15.90 -7.75
N ALA A 48 12.17 -15.34 -8.77
CA ALA A 48 12.35 -15.75 -10.16
C ALA A 48 13.78 -15.55 -10.69
N ARG A 49 14.56 -14.67 -10.06
CA ARG A 49 15.99 -14.43 -10.33
C ARG A 49 16.92 -15.32 -9.50
N GLY A 50 16.40 -16.26 -8.71
CA GLY A 50 17.17 -17.15 -7.85
C GLY A 50 17.41 -16.62 -6.44
N GLY A 51 16.83 -15.48 -6.06
CA GLY A 51 16.91 -14.97 -4.71
C GLY A 51 15.93 -15.69 -3.76
N HIS A 52 16.16 -15.54 -2.46
CA HIS A 52 15.39 -16.21 -1.40
C HIS A 52 14.63 -15.18 -0.55
N ILE A 53 13.32 -15.45 -0.39
CA ILE A 53 12.48 -14.65 0.52
C ILE A 53 13.05 -14.69 1.96
N TYR A 54 12.91 -13.58 2.68
CA TYR A 54 13.41 -13.31 4.02
C TYR A 54 14.93 -13.16 4.14
N ASN A 55 15.70 -13.40 3.09
CA ASN A 55 17.13 -13.14 3.05
C ASN A 55 17.47 -12.03 2.05
N GLU A 56 17.29 -12.28 0.73
CA GLU A 56 17.50 -11.28 -0.32
C GLU A 56 16.28 -10.37 -0.53
N PHE A 57 15.13 -10.75 0.03
CA PHE A 57 13.91 -9.93 0.06
C PHE A 57 13.26 -10.03 1.46
N PRO A 58 13.67 -9.18 2.43
CA PRO A 58 13.04 -9.11 3.74
C PRO A 58 11.58 -8.66 3.65
N SER A 59 10.68 -9.35 4.37
CA SER A 59 9.27 -9.00 4.41
C SER A 59 8.58 -9.47 5.68
N GLN A 60 7.59 -8.71 6.14
CA GLN A 60 6.71 -9.07 7.25
C GLN A 60 5.50 -9.92 6.82
N HIS A 61 5.31 -10.12 5.52
CA HIS A 61 4.17 -10.85 4.99
C HIS A 61 4.46 -12.35 4.86
N MET A 62 3.39 -13.15 4.84
CA MET A 62 3.48 -14.59 4.52
C MET A 62 3.79 -14.78 3.03
N PRO A 63 4.51 -15.85 2.65
CA PRO A 63 5.19 -15.88 1.34
C PRO A 63 4.35 -16.31 0.15
N PHE A 64 3.07 -16.67 0.32
CA PHE A 64 2.27 -17.27 -0.74
C PHE A 64 2.16 -16.41 -2.00
N MET A 65 1.93 -15.09 -1.82
CA MET A 65 1.82 -14.17 -2.98
C MET A 65 3.14 -14.00 -3.71
N TYR A 66 4.27 -14.04 -3.03
CA TYR A 66 5.59 -13.98 -3.67
C TYR A 66 5.82 -15.19 -4.57
N TYR A 67 5.43 -16.39 -4.13
CA TYR A 67 5.51 -17.59 -4.97
C TYR A 67 4.58 -17.53 -6.19
N ILE A 68 3.35 -17.01 -6.05
CA ILE A 68 2.46 -16.80 -7.19
C ILE A 68 3.08 -15.82 -8.19
N MET A 69 3.57 -14.67 -7.72
CA MET A 69 4.20 -13.67 -8.59
C MET A 69 5.50 -14.19 -9.21
N SER A 70 6.24 -15.06 -8.52
CA SER A 70 7.44 -15.67 -9.07
C SER A 70 7.16 -16.58 -10.26
N ILE A 71 6.05 -17.31 -10.26
CA ILE A 71 5.64 -18.13 -11.42
C ILE A 71 5.44 -17.23 -12.65
N PHE A 72 4.74 -16.11 -12.51
CA PHE A 72 4.53 -15.18 -13.63
C PHE A 72 5.83 -14.53 -14.09
N SER A 73 6.70 -14.16 -13.16
CA SER A 73 8.00 -13.56 -13.48
C SER A 73 8.96 -14.58 -14.13
N PHE A 74 8.92 -15.84 -13.70
CA PHE A 74 9.73 -16.93 -14.25
C PHE A 74 9.41 -17.22 -15.73
N ILE A 75 8.14 -17.16 -16.11
CA ILE A 75 7.73 -17.29 -17.52
C ILE A 75 7.93 -16.02 -18.35
N GLY A 76 8.66 -15.03 -17.80
CA GLY A 76 9.11 -13.84 -18.52
C GLY A 76 8.17 -12.63 -18.48
N ILE A 77 7.10 -12.66 -17.67
CA ILE A 77 6.19 -11.51 -17.51
C ILE A 77 6.88 -10.46 -16.63
N LYS A 78 7.00 -9.23 -17.15
CA LYS A 78 7.70 -8.10 -16.51
C LYS A 78 6.79 -6.86 -16.48
N GLY A 79 6.95 -6.05 -15.44
CA GLY A 79 6.23 -4.80 -15.26
C GLY A 79 4.93 -4.96 -14.43
N THR A 80 4.55 -3.88 -13.78
CA THR A 80 3.41 -3.87 -12.83
C THR A 80 2.08 -4.20 -13.51
N ILE A 81 1.77 -3.57 -14.64
CA ILE A 81 0.51 -3.81 -15.35
C ILE A 81 0.39 -5.26 -15.86
N PRO A 82 1.36 -5.86 -16.56
CA PRO A 82 1.28 -7.26 -16.96
C PRO A 82 1.12 -8.23 -15.80
N LEU A 83 1.85 -8.04 -14.69
CA LEU A 83 1.71 -8.89 -13.50
C LEU A 83 0.32 -8.74 -12.85
N ARG A 84 -0.23 -7.51 -12.79
CA ARG A 84 -1.59 -7.25 -12.34
C ARG A 84 -2.63 -7.99 -13.20
N LEU A 85 -2.48 -7.96 -14.53
CA LEU A 85 -3.36 -8.66 -15.44
C LEU A 85 -3.29 -10.19 -15.27
N CYS A 86 -2.11 -10.76 -15.04
CA CYS A 86 -1.96 -12.18 -14.73
C CYS A 86 -2.68 -12.55 -13.43
N PHE A 87 -2.59 -11.71 -12.42
CA PHE A 87 -3.33 -11.91 -11.18
C PHE A 87 -4.85 -11.85 -11.37
N TYR A 88 -5.35 -10.92 -12.17
CA TYR A 88 -6.78 -10.83 -12.51
C TYR A 88 -7.26 -12.07 -13.28
N ALA A 89 -6.43 -12.63 -14.16
CA ALA A 89 -6.73 -13.88 -14.82
C ALA A 89 -6.79 -15.04 -13.81
N LEU A 90 -5.84 -15.11 -12.87
CA LEU A 90 -5.86 -16.13 -11.78
C LEU A 90 -7.12 -16.00 -10.93
N LEU A 91 -7.50 -14.80 -10.51
CA LEU A 91 -8.69 -14.57 -9.71
C LEU A 91 -9.96 -14.97 -10.46
N SER A 92 -10.03 -14.68 -11.77
CA SER A 92 -11.12 -15.11 -12.64
C SER A 92 -11.22 -16.63 -12.74
N LEU A 93 -10.09 -17.33 -12.82
CA LEU A 93 -10.04 -18.80 -12.80
C LEU A 93 -10.55 -19.37 -11.46
N ILE A 94 -10.21 -18.75 -10.34
CA ILE A 94 -10.72 -19.15 -9.02
C ILE A 94 -12.24 -19.01 -8.95
N PHE A 95 -12.81 -17.92 -9.48
CA PHE A 95 -14.27 -17.76 -9.55
C PHE A 95 -14.93 -18.85 -10.41
N VAL A 96 -14.33 -19.19 -11.54
CA VAL A 96 -14.81 -20.28 -12.40
C VAL A 96 -14.71 -21.61 -11.68
N PHE A 97 -13.63 -21.87 -10.93
CA PHE A 97 -13.51 -23.06 -10.10
C PHE A 97 -14.64 -23.18 -9.06
N ILE A 98 -14.93 -22.08 -8.34
CA ILE A 98 -16.05 -22.02 -7.37
C ILE A 98 -17.36 -22.33 -8.07
N TYR A 99 -17.62 -21.76 -9.26
CA TYR A 99 -18.80 -22.09 -10.05
C TYR A 99 -18.86 -23.57 -10.42
N ILE A 100 -17.80 -24.14 -10.99
CA ILE A 100 -17.77 -25.57 -11.40
C ILE A 100 -18.05 -26.47 -10.22
N ARG A 101 -17.41 -26.19 -9.08
CA ARG A 101 -17.49 -27.03 -7.88
C ARG A 101 -18.90 -27.03 -7.27
N TYR A 102 -19.57 -25.88 -7.22
CA TYR A 102 -20.77 -25.72 -6.39
C TYR A 102 -22.07 -25.52 -7.16
N ASN A 103 -22.07 -25.31 -8.48
CA ASN A 103 -23.29 -24.98 -9.25
C ASN A 103 -24.41 -26.03 -9.14
N LYS A 104 -24.07 -27.32 -9.05
CA LYS A 104 -25.04 -28.42 -8.91
C LYS A 104 -25.69 -28.45 -7.52
N HIS A 105 -25.03 -27.96 -6.50
CA HIS A 105 -25.46 -28.05 -5.10
C HIS A 105 -26.16 -26.77 -4.60
N ILE A 106 -25.70 -25.61 -5.05
CA ILE A 106 -26.21 -24.30 -4.65
C ILE A 106 -27.17 -23.74 -5.69
N GLY A 107 -26.86 -23.92 -6.96
CA GLY A 107 -27.53 -23.31 -8.10
C GLY A 107 -26.58 -22.37 -8.85
N LYS A 108 -26.91 -22.06 -10.11
CA LYS A 108 -26.03 -21.30 -11.00
C LYS A 108 -26.01 -19.81 -10.65
N MET A 109 -27.19 -19.21 -10.45
CA MET A 109 -27.32 -17.74 -10.28
C MET A 109 -26.52 -17.16 -9.12
N PRO A 110 -26.56 -17.68 -7.87
CA PRO A 110 -25.76 -17.16 -6.79
C PRO A 110 -24.27 -17.15 -7.10
N LEU A 111 -23.77 -18.20 -7.78
CA LEU A 111 -22.34 -18.36 -8.08
C LEU A 111 -21.88 -17.53 -9.28
N ILE A 112 -22.78 -17.14 -10.19
CA ILE A 112 -22.48 -16.19 -11.27
C ILE A 112 -22.48 -14.76 -10.74
N ILE A 113 -23.41 -14.42 -9.86
CA ILE A 113 -23.57 -13.08 -9.31
C ILE A 113 -22.50 -12.74 -8.27
N TYR A 114 -22.03 -13.75 -7.50
CA TYR A 114 -21.03 -13.57 -6.45
C TYR A 114 -19.78 -12.82 -6.93
N PRO A 115 -19.07 -13.23 -7.99
CA PRO A 115 -17.89 -12.53 -8.45
C PRO A 115 -18.20 -11.11 -8.97
N ILE A 116 -19.38 -10.88 -9.55
CA ILE A 116 -19.77 -9.56 -10.06
C ILE A 116 -19.90 -8.59 -8.90
N ILE A 117 -20.68 -8.94 -7.85
CA ILE A 117 -20.80 -8.09 -6.66
C ILE A 117 -19.44 -7.90 -5.99
N TYR A 118 -18.64 -8.97 -5.88
CA TYR A 118 -17.30 -8.93 -5.31
C TYR A 118 -16.42 -7.90 -6.04
N ILE A 119 -16.35 -7.97 -7.37
CA ILE A 119 -15.53 -7.06 -8.19
C ILE A 119 -16.01 -5.60 -8.03
N PHE A 120 -17.33 -5.35 -8.06
CA PHE A 120 -17.88 -4.03 -7.82
C PHE A 120 -17.56 -3.49 -6.42
N THR A 121 -17.51 -4.38 -5.42
CA THR A 121 -17.14 -4.03 -4.04
C THR A 121 -15.71 -3.54 -3.95
N LEU A 122 -14.77 -4.10 -4.71
CA LEU A 122 -13.34 -3.71 -4.69
C LEU A 122 -13.14 -2.21 -4.97
N ALA A 123 -14.01 -1.59 -5.79
CA ALA A 123 -13.94 -0.16 -6.08
C ALA A 123 -14.29 0.74 -4.88
N ASN A 124 -14.92 0.18 -3.85
CA ASN A 124 -15.44 0.93 -2.71
C ASN A 124 -14.49 0.91 -1.51
N TYR A 125 -13.45 0.10 -1.52
CA TYR A 125 -12.45 0.02 -0.47
C TYR A 125 -11.09 0.49 -0.98
N ARG A 126 -10.39 1.25 -0.15
CA ARG A 126 -9.06 1.75 -0.49
C ARG A 126 -8.13 0.57 -0.78
N PHE A 127 -7.47 0.62 -1.93
CA PHE A 127 -6.56 -0.43 -2.42
C PHE A 127 -7.17 -1.83 -2.60
N GLY A 128 -8.51 -1.96 -2.54
CA GLY A 128 -9.20 -3.24 -2.67
C GLY A 128 -8.97 -3.96 -4.01
N HIS A 129 -8.51 -3.26 -5.03
CA HIS A 129 -8.26 -3.79 -6.38
C HIS A 129 -6.82 -4.27 -6.63
N ASN A 130 -5.91 -4.05 -5.68
CA ASN A 130 -4.49 -4.32 -5.84
C ASN A 130 -4.17 -5.82 -5.76
N VAL A 131 -2.98 -6.21 -6.19
CA VAL A 131 -2.50 -7.61 -6.15
C VAL A 131 -2.08 -7.96 -4.73
N LEU A 132 -3.05 -8.41 -3.92
CA LEU A 132 -2.87 -8.67 -2.49
C LEU A 132 -3.21 -10.12 -2.13
N ALA A 133 -2.57 -10.63 -1.10
CA ALA A 133 -2.82 -11.95 -0.54
C ALA A 133 -4.27 -12.12 -0.03
N ASP A 134 -4.88 -11.01 0.38
CA ASP A 134 -6.26 -10.92 0.88
C ASP A 134 -7.30 -11.47 -0.08
N HIS A 135 -7.07 -11.34 -1.40
CA HIS A 135 -7.96 -11.92 -2.40
C HIS A 135 -7.93 -13.45 -2.38
N ILE A 136 -6.74 -14.03 -2.29
CA ILE A 136 -6.59 -15.50 -2.29
C ILE A 136 -7.13 -16.06 -0.97
N GLU A 137 -6.78 -15.43 0.15
CA GLU A 137 -7.33 -15.73 1.47
C GLU A 137 -8.86 -15.73 1.44
N ALA A 138 -9.46 -14.65 0.94
CA ALA A 138 -10.90 -14.48 0.84
C ALA A 138 -11.58 -15.62 0.07
N GLN A 139 -11.04 -16.00 -1.09
CA GLN A 139 -11.63 -17.07 -1.89
C GLN A 139 -11.48 -18.45 -1.22
N CYS A 140 -10.37 -18.70 -0.53
CA CYS A 140 -10.20 -19.90 0.27
C CYS A 140 -11.17 -19.96 1.45
N LEU A 141 -11.40 -18.84 2.15
CA LEU A 141 -12.40 -18.77 3.21
C LEU A 141 -13.83 -18.95 2.68
N VAL A 142 -14.14 -18.42 1.50
CA VAL A 142 -15.43 -18.69 0.82
C VAL A 142 -15.60 -20.17 0.49
N ILE A 143 -14.55 -20.84 0.02
CA ILE A 143 -14.57 -22.29 -0.23
C ILE A 143 -14.82 -23.05 1.07
N LEU A 144 -14.11 -22.72 2.16
CA LEU A 144 -14.31 -23.31 3.48
C LEU A 144 -15.76 -23.12 3.99
N PHE A 145 -16.30 -21.92 3.81
CA PHE A 145 -17.69 -21.62 4.15
C PHE A 145 -18.67 -22.49 3.35
N LEU A 146 -18.47 -22.60 2.03
CA LEU A 146 -19.35 -23.39 1.15
C LEU A 146 -19.29 -24.88 1.43
N GLU A 147 -18.10 -25.44 1.65
CA GLU A 147 -17.93 -26.85 2.03
C GLU A 147 -18.64 -27.15 3.36
N THR A 148 -18.44 -26.27 4.37
CA THR A 148 -19.08 -26.41 5.70
C THR A 148 -20.59 -26.25 5.62
N TYR A 149 -21.08 -25.26 4.86
CA TYR A 149 -22.50 -25.03 4.63
C TYR A 149 -23.17 -26.25 3.95
N LEU A 150 -22.53 -26.79 2.92
CA LEU A 150 -23.06 -27.95 2.19
C LEU A 150 -22.99 -29.24 3.04
N PHE A 151 -21.95 -29.40 3.85
CA PHE A 151 -21.88 -30.47 4.84
C PHE A 151 -23.03 -30.38 5.85
N TYR A 152 -23.32 -29.21 6.37
CA TYR A 152 -24.46 -28.98 7.26
C TYR A 152 -25.79 -29.33 6.61
N LYS A 153 -25.99 -28.91 5.34
CA LYS A 153 -27.21 -29.13 4.59
C LYS A 153 -27.42 -30.59 4.18
N ASN A 154 -26.39 -31.25 3.67
CA ASN A 154 -26.44 -32.56 3.07
C ASN A 154 -26.08 -33.68 4.05
N LYS A 155 -25.59 -33.37 5.26
CA LYS A 155 -25.06 -34.28 6.29
C LYS A 155 -23.86 -35.12 5.82
N LYS A 156 -23.40 -34.95 4.61
CA LYS A 156 -22.28 -35.63 3.98
C LYS A 156 -21.34 -34.62 3.35
N LEU A 157 -20.03 -34.88 3.47
CA LEU A 157 -19.03 -34.17 2.69
C LEU A 157 -19.19 -34.46 1.19
N LEU A 158 -18.94 -33.50 0.34
CA LEU A 158 -18.88 -33.69 -1.10
C LEU A 158 -17.65 -34.56 -1.46
N LYS A 159 -17.66 -35.15 -2.65
CA LYS A 159 -16.48 -35.86 -3.17
C LYS A 159 -15.27 -34.90 -3.19
N HIS A 160 -14.12 -35.33 -2.68
CA HIS A 160 -12.88 -34.57 -2.56
C HIS A 160 -12.94 -33.36 -1.62
N SER A 161 -13.94 -33.25 -0.75
CA SER A 161 -14.01 -32.14 0.23
C SER A 161 -12.81 -32.09 1.15
N GLU A 162 -12.26 -33.25 1.55
CA GLU A 162 -11.11 -33.32 2.45
C GLU A 162 -9.87 -32.66 1.84
N LEU A 163 -9.61 -32.87 0.55
CA LEU A 163 -8.54 -32.22 -0.19
C LEU A 163 -8.77 -30.73 -0.27
N ILE A 164 -9.99 -30.32 -0.66
CA ILE A 164 -10.31 -28.91 -0.88
C ILE A 164 -10.27 -28.12 0.44
N ILE A 165 -10.82 -28.65 1.52
CA ILE A 165 -10.76 -28.06 2.86
C ILE A 165 -9.29 -27.96 3.31
N GLY A 166 -8.52 -29.03 3.20
CA GLY A 166 -7.12 -29.05 3.62
C GLY A 166 -6.26 -28.03 2.87
N LEU A 167 -6.36 -27.98 1.53
CA LEU A 167 -5.64 -27.00 0.72
C LEU A 167 -6.11 -25.57 1.00
N SER A 168 -7.41 -25.34 1.22
CA SER A 168 -7.92 -24.00 1.54
C SER A 168 -7.41 -23.51 2.89
N ILE A 169 -7.30 -24.39 3.89
CA ILE A 169 -6.69 -24.06 5.19
C ILE A 169 -5.22 -23.68 4.99
N PHE A 170 -4.45 -24.50 4.29
CA PHE A 170 -3.05 -24.22 4.00
C PHE A 170 -2.86 -22.89 3.29
N ILE A 171 -3.55 -22.69 2.17
CA ILE A 171 -3.41 -21.46 1.35
C ILE A 171 -3.81 -20.22 2.14
N SER A 172 -4.90 -20.28 2.92
CA SER A 172 -5.32 -19.14 3.74
C SER A 172 -4.25 -18.74 4.75
N ILE A 173 -3.69 -19.69 5.51
CA ILE A 173 -2.66 -19.42 6.52
C ILE A 173 -1.37 -18.95 5.85
N TRP A 174 -1.00 -19.54 4.71
CA TRP A 174 0.22 -19.18 3.98
C TRP A 174 0.11 -17.84 3.22
N SER A 175 -1.13 -17.38 2.99
CA SER A 175 -1.43 -16.03 2.48
C SER A 175 -1.40 -14.98 3.59
N ALA A 176 -2.04 -15.28 4.74
CA ALA A 176 -2.13 -14.39 5.88
C ALA A 176 -2.26 -15.21 7.18
N PHE A 177 -1.26 -15.13 8.06
CA PHE A 177 -1.25 -15.90 9.32
C PHE A 177 -2.47 -15.63 10.21
N VAL A 178 -3.01 -14.42 10.16
CA VAL A 178 -4.21 -14.04 10.95
C VAL A 178 -5.47 -14.82 10.57
N SER A 179 -5.49 -15.49 9.42
CA SER A 179 -6.56 -16.43 9.00
C SER A 179 -6.73 -17.62 9.94
N VAL A 180 -5.75 -17.89 10.79
CA VAL A 180 -5.86 -18.94 11.84
C VAL A 180 -7.13 -18.75 12.67
N ILE A 181 -7.53 -17.50 12.98
CA ILE A 181 -8.72 -17.25 13.81
C ILE A 181 -10.02 -17.68 13.13
N PRO A 182 -10.38 -17.19 11.93
CA PRO A 182 -11.58 -17.68 11.27
C PRO A 182 -11.47 -19.17 10.94
N ILE A 183 -10.29 -19.70 10.63
CA ILE A 183 -10.10 -21.15 10.40
C ILE A 183 -10.43 -21.97 11.66
N LEU A 184 -10.03 -21.53 12.84
CA LEU A 184 -10.42 -22.20 14.10
C LEU A 184 -11.94 -22.21 14.28
N VAL A 185 -12.62 -21.11 13.99
CA VAL A 185 -14.08 -21.03 14.06
C VAL A 185 -14.73 -22.03 13.09
N ILE A 186 -14.24 -22.13 11.85
CA ILE A 186 -14.81 -23.07 10.88
C ILE A 186 -14.53 -24.53 11.24
N ILE A 187 -13.37 -24.84 11.84
CA ILE A 187 -13.06 -26.17 12.36
C ILE A 187 -14.02 -26.56 13.50
N VAL A 188 -14.26 -25.64 14.45
CA VAL A 188 -15.25 -25.82 15.52
C VAL A 188 -16.65 -26.02 14.94
N THR A 189 -16.99 -25.30 13.87
CA THR A 189 -18.27 -25.46 13.17
C THR A 189 -18.41 -26.84 12.55
N LEU A 190 -17.38 -27.33 11.84
CA LEU A 190 -17.34 -28.66 11.23
C LEU A 190 -17.48 -29.75 12.33
N PHE A 191 -16.75 -29.60 13.43
CA PHE A 191 -16.85 -30.50 14.58
C PHE A 191 -18.27 -30.51 15.17
N THR A 192 -18.87 -29.35 15.35
CA THR A 192 -20.24 -29.21 15.88
C THR A 192 -21.28 -29.85 14.98
N ILE A 193 -21.15 -29.73 13.67
CA ILE A 193 -22.02 -30.38 12.70
C ILE A 193 -21.87 -31.92 12.81
N ASP A 194 -20.63 -32.37 12.82
CA ASP A 194 -20.30 -33.79 12.77
C ASP A 194 -20.76 -34.50 14.04
N ILE A 195 -20.49 -33.96 15.22
CA ILE A 195 -20.91 -34.54 16.48
C ILE A 195 -22.44 -34.60 16.61
N LYS A 196 -23.15 -33.54 16.16
CA LYS A 196 -24.63 -33.53 16.12
C LYS A 196 -25.18 -34.64 15.21
N ASN A 197 -24.58 -34.81 14.03
CA ASN A 197 -25.01 -35.87 13.11
C ASN A 197 -24.72 -37.26 13.71
N TYR A 198 -23.54 -37.47 14.32
CA TYR A 198 -23.14 -38.70 14.96
C TYR A 198 -24.09 -39.09 16.12
N ILE A 199 -24.39 -38.14 17.03
CA ILE A 199 -25.32 -38.40 18.15
C ILE A 199 -26.70 -38.73 17.62
N LYS A 200 -27.16 -38.08 16.57
CA LYS A 200 -28.46 -38.37 15.95
C LYS A 200 -28.54 -39.78 15.38
N GLU A 201 -27.44 -40.26 14.80
CA GLU A 201 -27.36 -41.62 14.18
C GLU A 201 -27.16 -42.71 15.24
N HIS A 202 -26.28 -42.48 16.23
CA HIS A 202 -25.83 -43.52 17.17
C HIS A 202 -26.44 -43.42 18.57
N LYS A 203 -27.17 -42.32 18.87
CA LYS A 203 -27.75 -41.98 20.20
C LYS A 203 -26.74 -41.98 21.37
N LYS A 204 -25.43 -42.08 21.10
CA LYS A 204 -24.33 -42.11 22.07
C LYS A 204 -23.12 -41.36 21.54
N ILE A 205 -22.31 -40.78 22.44
CA ILE A 205 -21.04 -40.09 22.09
C ILE A 205 -19.86 -41.11 22.04
N LYS A 206 -20.01 -42.23 22.72
CA LYS A 206 -18.95 -43.28 22.80
C LYS A 206 -18.53 -43.74 21.40
N GLY A 207 -17.25 -43.67 21.10
CA GLY A 207 -16.67 -44.05 19.78
C GLY A 207 -16.57 -42.91 18.76
N TYR A 208 -17.09 -41.72 19.07
CA TYR A 208 -17.04 -40.57 18.15
C TYR A 208 -15.61 -40.17 17.74
N SER A 209 -14.65 -40.18 18.68
CA SER A 209 -13.27 -39.79 18.41
C SER A 209 -12.62 -40.65 17.30
N LYS A 210 -12.87 -41.95 17.31
CA LYS A 210 -12.39 -42.87 16.29
C LYS A 210 -12.97 -42.56 14.91
N CYS A 211 -14.28 -42.26 14.87
CA CYS A 211 -14.97 -41.90 13.64
C CYS A 211 -14.49 -40.55 13.09
N PHE A 212 -14.30 -39.57 13.98
CA PHE A 212 -13.79 -38.25 13.65
C PHE A 212 -12.39 -38.30 13.04
N ILE A 213 -11.46 -39.00 13.70
CA ILE A 213 -10.10 -39.16 13.20
C ILE A 213 -10.12 -39.83 11.81
N LYS A 214 -10.86 -40.93 11.65
CA LYS A 214 -11.00 -41.66 10.37
C LYS A 214 -11.57 -40.78 9.24
N LYS A 215 -12.37 -39.76 9.57
CA LYS A 215 -13.00 -38.85 8.61
C LYS A 215 -12.06 -37.71 8.24
N TYR A 216 -11.38 -37.10 9.23
CA TYR A 216 -10.65 -35.83 9.04
C TYR A 216 -9.13 -35.96 8.93
N TYR A 217 -8.54 -37.17 9.11
CA TYR A 217 -7.09 -37.33 8.97
C TYR A 217 -6.58 -36.89 7.59
N LYS A 218 -7.40 -37.08 6.53
CA LYS A 218 -7.05 -36.58 5.18
C LYS A 218 -7.02 -35.07 5.10
N VAL A 219 -7.92 -34.36 5.79
CA VAL A 219 -7.89 -32.90 5.88
C VAL A 219 -6.58 -32.44 6.50
N LEU A 220 -6.15 -33.09 7.59
CA LEU A 220 -4.87 -32.79 8.23
C LEU A 220 -3.68 -33.03 7.29
N ILE A 221 -3.67 -34.17 6.59
CA ILE A 221 -2.63 -34.50 5.61
C ILE A 221 -2.57 -33.42 4.52
N PHE A 222 -3.70 -33.04 3.93
CA PHE A 222 -3.77 -32.05 2.86
C PHE A 222 -3.55 -30.61 3.34
N SER A 223 -3.59 -30.36 4.65
CA SER A 223 -3.17 -29.06 5.22
C SER A 223 -1.69 -29.06 5.56
N ILE A 224 -1.18 -30.10 6.23
CA ILE A 224 0.16 -30.13 6.81
C ILE A 224 1.25 -30.42 5.77
N ILE A 225 1.01 -31.39 4.86
CA ILE A 225 2.02 -31.74 3.85
C ILE A 225 2.39 -30.54 2.96
N PRO A 226 1.43 -29.79 2.37
CA PRO A 226 1.77 -28.59 1.60
C PRO A 226 2.50 -27.52 2.44
N PHE A 227 2.14 -27.40 3.74
CA PHE A 227 2.83 -26.49 4.64
C PHE A 227 4.31 -26.89 4.84
N ILE A 228 4.58 -28.18 5.06
CA ILE A 228 5.95 -28.71 5.18
C ILE A 228 6.71 -28.47 3.86
N ILE A 229 6.11 -28.81 2.71
CA ILE A 229 6.73 -28.61 1.39
C ILE A 229 7.06 -27.13 1.16
N ALA A 230 6.18 -26.21 1.53
CA ALA A 230 6.39 -24.77 1.38
C ALA A 230 7.47 -24.21 2.33
N LEU A 231 7.75 -24.89 3.46
CA LEU A 231 8.86 -24.56 4.36
C LEU A 231 10.22 -25.04 3.86
N ILE A 232 10.27 -26.08 3.02
CA ILE A 232 11.54 -26.68 2.56
C ILE A 232 12.51 -25.64 1.98
N PRO A 233 12.10 -24.75 1.03
CA PRO A 233 13.01 -23.74 0.50
C PRO A 233 13.56 -22.81 1.59
N ILE A 234 12.74 -22.43 2.57
CA ILE A 234 13.13 -21.55 3.67
C ILE A 234 14.16 -22.25 4.58
N ILE A 235 13.98 -23.53 4.86
CA ILE A 235 14.87 -24.35 5.73
C ILE A 235 16.21 -24.60 5.02
N ILE A 236 16.19 -25.05 3.76
CA ILE A 236 17.40 -25.37 2.99
C ILE A 236 18.29 -24.14 2.84
N ASN A 237 17.71 -22.96 2.65
CA ASN A 237 18.44 -21.71 2.50
C ASN A 237 18.87 -21.07 3.85
N GLY A 238 18.67 -21.76 4.98
CA GLY A 238 19.03 -21.27 6.31
C GLY A 238 18.21 -20.10 6.81
N ASN A 239 17.07 -19.78 6.20
CA ASN A 239 16.28 -18.58 6.45
C ASN A 239 15.19 -18.74 7.52
N LEU A 240 15.16 -19.86 8.25
CA LEU A 240 14.08 -20.13 9.23
C LEU A 240 14.04 -19.09 10.36
N LYS A 241 15.23 -18.65 10.85
CA LYS A 241 15.31 -17.60 11.87
C LYS A 241 14.80 -16.25 11.34
N THR A 242 15.22 -15.88 10.14
CA THR A 242 14.77 -14.62 9.50
C THR A 242 13.29 -14.65 9.17
N PHE A 243 12.77 -15.77 8.68
CA PHE A 243 11.34 -16.01 8.50
C PHE A 243 10.55 -15.80 9.80
N TYR A 244 10.98 -16.45 10.88
CA TYR A 244 10.34 -16.28 12.20
C TYR A 244 10.39 -14.82 12.64
N THR A 245 11.56 -14.18 12.54
CA THR A 245 11.74 -12.80 12.97
C THR A 245 10.86 -11.85 12.17
N GLN A 246 10.81 -11.99 10.85
CA GLN A 246 10.12 -11.06 9.97
C GLN A 246 8.61 -11.32 9.93
N ALA A 247 8.18 -12.56 9.69
CA ALA A 247 6.76 -12.88 9.54
C ALA A 247 6.00 -12.98 10.88
N PHE A 248 6.68 -13.24 12.01
CA PHE A 248 6.01 -13.44 13.31
C PHE A 248 6.46 -12.44 14.36
N TYR A 249 7.76 -12.37 14.70
CA TYR A 249 8.25 -11.55 15.80
C TYR A 249 7.96 -10.06 15.56
N ILE A 250 8.25 -9.53 14.37
CA ILE A 250 7.93 -8.14 14.01
C ILE A 250 6.44 -7.89 14.18
N ASN A 251 5.57 -8.73 13.60
CA ASN A 251 4.13 -8.53 13.63
C ASN A 251 3.53 -8.65 15.04
N MET A 252 4.09 -9.47 15.92
CA MET A 252 3.56 -9.69 17.26
C MET A 252 4.17 -8.77 18.33
N LYS A 253 5.40 -8.29 18.16
CA LYS A 253 6.15 -7.58 19.21
C LYS A 253 6.52 -6.15 18.85
N ILE A 254 6.81 -5.86 17.59
CA ILE A 254 7.32 -4.55 17.18
C ILE A 254 6.20 -3.72 16.53
N TYR A 255 5.54 -4.25 15.52
CA TYR A 255 4.46 -3.58 14.81
C TYR A 255 3.35 -3.02 15.73
N PRO A 256 2.90 -3.72 16.81
CA PRO A 256 1.91 -3.17 17.72
C PRO A 256 2.32 -1.91 18.48
N LYS A 257 3.62 -1.56 18.51
CA LYS A 257 4.09 -0.30 19.12
C LYS A 257 3.71 0.92 18.26
N TYR A 258 3.51 0.72 16.98
CA TYR A 258 3.30 1.77 15.97
C TYR A 258 1.84 1.89 15.50
N ASN A 259 0.96 1.01 15.94
CA ASN A 259 -0.44 1.01 15.58
C ASN A 259 -1.33 0.61 16.76
N PHE A 260 -2.64 0.55 16.53
CA PHE A 260 -3.64 0.19 17.57
C PHE A 260 -3.80 -1.32 17.79
N TYR A 261 -3.05 -2.16 17.08
CA TYR A 261 -3.12 -3.61 17.27
C TYR A 261 -2.50 -4.02 18.60
N SER A 262 -3.05 -5.07 19.20
CA SER A 262 -2.49 -5.72 20.37
C SER A 262 -1.53 -6.82 19.96
N SER A 263 -0.56 -7.14 20.81
CA SER A 263 0.24 -8.35 20.68
C SER A 263 -0.59 -9.64 20.78
N ASN A 264 -1.82 -9.55 21.33
CA ASN A 264 -2.78 -10.64 21.39
C ASN A 264 -3.73 -10.59 20.20
N ILE A 265 -3.59 -11.54 19.26
CA ILE A 265 -4.35 -11.61 18.03
C ILE A 265 -5.88 -11.74 18.23
N ILE A 266 -6.31 -12.45 19.29
CA ILE A 266 -7.74 -12.61 19.62
C ILE A 266 -8.31 -11.27 20.09
N LEU A 267 -7.58 -10.59 20.99
CA LEU A 267 -7.99 -9.28 21.49
C LEU A 267 -8.03 -8.24 20.36
N THR A 268 -7.07 -8.28 19.46
CA THR A 268 -7.05 -7.43 18.26
C THR A 268 -8.30 -7.68 17.41
N SER A 269 -8.63 -8.93 17.13
CA SER A 269 -9.82 -9.29 16.34
C SER A 269 -11.12 -8.79 16.99
N LEU A 270 -11.26 -8.95 18.29
CA LEU A 270 -12.44 -8.47 19.03
C LEU A 270 -12.53 -6.95 19.03
N LYS A 271 -11.42 -6.24 19.25
CA LYS A 271 -11.36 -4.77 19.18
C LYS A 271 -11.69 -4.26 17.77
N THR A 272 -11.20 -4.92 16.72
CA THR A 272 -11.50 -4.53 15.34
C THR A 272 -12.99 -4.63 15.04
N ILE A 273 -13.65 -5.71 15.48
CA ILE A 273 -15.10 -5.87 15.33
C ILE A 273 -15.87 -4.81 16.15
N TYR A 274 -15.45 -4.57 17.39
CA TYR A 274 -16.06 -3.56 18.25
C TYR A 274 -15.95 -2.16 17.61
N ASN A 275 -14.76 -1.80 17.14
CA ASN A 275 -14.52 -0.51 16.48
C ASN A 275 -15.34 -0.37 15.19
N TYR A 276 -15.51 -1.45 14.42
CA TYR A 276 -16.35 -1.45 13.22
C TYR A 276 -17.81 -1.14 13.56
N ILE A 277 -18.36 -1.80 14.57
CA ILE A 277 -19.74 -1.57 15.02
C ILE A 277 -19.91 -0.12 15.52
N ASN A 278 -19.02 0.33 16.41
CA ASN A 278 -19.07 1.70 16.94
C ASN A 278 -18.93 2.76 15.85
N TYR A 279 -17.99 2.59 14.92
CA TYR A 279 -17.81 3.52 13.81
C TYR A 279 -19.09 3.67 12.97
N ASN A 280 -19.75 2.55 12.64
CA ASN A 280 -21.02 2.61 11.91
C ASN A 280 -22.12 3.29 12.72
N LEU A 281 -22.20 3.03 14.02
CA LEU A 281 -23.19 3.66 14.90
C LEU A 281 -22.95 5.17 15.03
N GLU A 282 -21.70 5.61 15.18
CA GLU A 282 -21.36 7.04 15.23
C GLU A 282 -21.68 7.77 13.92
N LEU A 283 -21.39 7.15 12.78
CA LEU A 283 -21.72 7.75 11.48
C LEU A 283 -23.24 7.91 11.30
N ILE A 284 -24.04 6.93 11.71
CA ILE A 284 -25.50 7.02 11.71
C ILE A 284 -25.97 8.14 12.64
N LYS A 285 -25.44 8.18 13.87
CA LYS A 285 -25.80 9.18 14.89
C LYS A 285 -25.51 10.61 14.43
N ASN A 286 -24.38 10.80 13.75
CA ASN A 286 -23.95 12.13 13.29
C ASN A 286 -24.46 12.48 11.88
N LEU A 287 -25.33 11.66 11.29
CA LEU A 287 -25.87 11.84 9.93
C LEU A 287 -24.76 12.10 8.88
N ARG A 288 -23.58 11.53 9.09
CA ARG A 288 -22.48 11.63 8.12
C ARG A 288 -22.65 10.56 7.05
N TYR A 289 -22.85 11.01 5.81
CA TYR A 289 -23.01 10.14 4.66
C TYR A 289 -21.68 9.99 3.93
N ASP A 290 -21.06 8.83 4.10
CA ASP A 290 -19.93 8.37 3.27
C ASP A 290 -20.39 7.12 2.50
N LEU A 291 -19.99 7.01 1.24
CA LEU A 291 -20.30 5.85 0.42
C LEU A 291 -19.73 4.55 1.02
N THR A 292 -18.58 4.63 1.68
CA THR A 292 -17.99 3.49 2.40
C THR A 292 -18.90 3.02 3.55
N LEU A 293 -19.52 3.97 4.26
CA LEU A 293 -20.53 3.66 5.28
C LEU A 293 -21.72 2.91 4.68
N ILE A 294 -22.27 3.41 3.58
CA ILE A 294 -23.41 2.78 2.91
C ILE A 294 -23.07 1.34 2.53
N VAL A 295 -21.90 1.11 1.96
CA VAL A 295 -21.41 -0.23 1.60
C VAL A 295 -21.27 -1.12 2.84
N ASN A 296 -20.72 -0.61 3.93
CA ASN A 296 -20.60 -1.35 5.19
C ASN A 296 -21.98 -1.71 5.77
N LEU A 297 -22.96 -0.79 5.72
CA LEU A 297 -24.33 -1.06 6.13
C LEU A 297 -24.98 -2.13 5.24
N VAL A 298 -24.74 -2.11 3.93
CA VAL A 298 -25.23 -3.16 3.02
C VAL A 298 -24.72 -4.53 3.48
N PHE A 299 -23.43 -4.67 3.82
CA PHE A 299 -22.89 -5.94 4.32
C PHE A 299 -23.42 -6.33 5.68
N LEU A 300 -23.64 -5.38 6.58
CA LEU A 300 -24.28 -5.67 7.86
C LEU A 300 -25.69 -6.20 7.65
N VAL A 301 -26.48 -5.55 6.79
CA VAL A 301 -27.83 -5.99 6.42
C VAL A 301 -27.80 -7.37 5.78
N MET A 302 -26.86 -7.67 4.87
CA MET A 302 -26.70 -9.02 4.32
C MET A 302 -26.50 -10.10 5.37
N ASN A 303 -25.69 -9.82 6.40
CA ASN A 303 -25.46 -10.74 7.50
C ASN A 303 -26.72 -10.92 8.38
N VAL A 304 -27.46 -9.82 8.64
CA VAL A 304 -28.75 -9.91 9.35
C VAL A 304 -29.76 -10.73 8.58
N PHE A 305 -29.87 -10.54 7.26
CA PHE A 305 -30.72 -11.36 6.40
C PHE A 305 -30.33 -12.86 6.44
N PHE A 306 -29.04 -13.15 6.45
CA PHE A 306 -28.56 -14.52 6.58
C PHE A 306 -29.02 -15.15 7.90
N ILE A 307 -28.87 -14.45 9.04
CA ILE A 307 -29.30 -14.94 10.36
C ILE A 307 -30.80 -15.22 10.40
N ILE A 308 -31.62 -14.26 9.99
CA ILE A 308 -33.10 -14.35 10.05
C ILE A 308 -33.59 -15.51 9.23
N ASN A 309 -33.04 -15.71 8.03
CA ASN A 309 -33.53 -16.72 7.08
C ASN A 309 -33.02 -18.14 7.36
N TYR A 310 -31.91 -18.28 8.08
CA TYR A 310 -31.43 -19.62 8.47
C TYR A 310 -32.02 -20.10 9.80
N LYS A 311 -32.90 -19.33 10.40
CA LYS A 311 -33.75 -19.63 11.55
C LYS A 311 -33.16 -20.41 12.74
N LYS A 312 -33.47 -19.84 13.87
CA LYS A 312 -33.75 -20.47 15.17
C LYS A 312 -32.57 -21.19 15.80
N ASN A 313 -31.95 -20.55 16.74
CA ASN A 313 -31.15 -21.13 17.83
C ASN A 313 -30.19 -22.25 17.43
N ASN A 314 -29.81 -22.28 16.14
CA ASN A 314 -28.91 -23.28 15.65
C ASN A 314 -27.48 -22.77 15.81
N ILE A 315 -26.78 -23.35 16.75
CA ILE A 315 -25.38 -23.02 17.03
C ILE A 315 -24.51 -23.01 15.75
N VAL A 316 -24.83 -23.82 14.76
CA VAL A 316 -24.10 -23.85 13.47
C VAL A 316 -24.25 -22.53 12.72
N THR A 317 -25.46 -21.95 12.68
CA THR A 317 -25.69 -20.66 12.02
C THR A 317 -24.96 -19.52 12.76
N ILE A 318 -24.95 -19.56 14.09
CA ILE A 318 -24.23 -18.60 14.93
C ILE A 318 -22.70 -18.72 14.66
N LEU A 319 -22.15 -19.94 14.63
CA LEU A 319 -20.74 -20.18 14.34
C LEU A 319 -20.35 -19.73 12.93
N LEU A 320 -21.21 -19.93 11.93
CA LEU A 320 -20.97 -19.41 10.57
C LEU A 320 -20.98 -17.89 10.53
N LEU A 321 -21.84 -17.23 11.31
CA LEU A 321 -21.81 -15.78 11.44
C LEU A 321 -20.54 -15.30 12.14
N ILE A 322 -20.11 -15.93 13.21
CA ILE A 322 -18.85 -15.64 13.90
C ILE A 322 -17.70 -15.80 12.92
N PHE A 323 -17.70 -16.83 12.08
CA PHE A 323 -16.70 -17.02 11.03
C PHE A 323 -16.65 -15.85 10.05
N ILE A 324 -17.82 -15.37 9.58
CA ILE A 324 -17.90 -14.20 8.69
C ILE A 324 -17.32 -12.96 9.39
N LEU A 325 -17.71 -12.69 10.64
CA LEU A 325 -17.21 -11.53 11.37
C LEU A 325 -15.70 -11.61 11.66
N MET A 326 -15.22 -12.80 12.06
CA MET A 326 -13.79 -13.00 12.35
C MET A 326 -12.90 -12.94 11.09
N SER A 327 -13.45 -13.07 9.91
CA SER A 327 -12.70 -12.86 8.67
C SER A 327 -12.31 -11.39 8.43
N GLY A 328 -12.97 -10.44 9.11
CA GLY A 328 -12.62 -9.02 9.13
C GLY A 328 -11.65 -8.62 10.25
N ASN A 329 -10.90 -9.56 10.82
CA ASN A 329 -10.07 -9.36 12.01
C ASN A 329 -8.91 -8.36 11.83
N ARG A 330 -8.55 -8.00 10.60
CA ARG A 330 -7.54 -6.98 10.29
C ARG A 330 -8.12 -5.58 10.05
N GLY A 331 -9.39 -5.48 9.66
CA GLY A 331 -10.04 -4.19 9.38
C GLY A 331 -11.31 -4.31 8.54
N PHE A 332 -12.07 -3.23 8.50
CA PHE A 332 -13.33 -3.16 7.75
C PHE A 332 -13.40 -1.91 6.85
N SER A 333 -12.32 -1.12 6.74
CA SER A 333 -12.33 0.17 6.04
C SER A 333 -11.52 0.22 4.76
N ASP A 334 -10.63 -0.75 4.55
CA ASP A 334 -9.71 -0.84 3.42
C ASP A 334 -9.67 -2.26 2.84
N PHE A 335 -8.61 -2.59 2.11
CA PHE A 335 -8.42 -3.91 1.51
C PHE A 335 -8.44 -5.07 2.53
N HIS A 336 -8.16 -4.84 3.80
CA HIS A 336 -8.28 -5.86 4.83
C HIS A 336 -9.72 -6.36 5.04
N ALA A 337 -10.71 -5.63 4.56
CA ALA A 337 -12.12 -6.06 4.57
C ALA A 337 -12.46 -7.11 3.50
N ILE A 338 -11.55 -7.42 2.57
CA ILE A 338 -11.79 -8.32 1.43
C ILE A 338 -12.34 -9.68 1.88
N PRO A 339 -11.76 -10.40 2.87
CA PRO A 339 -12.33 -11.66 3.33
C PRO A 339 -13.74 -11.52 3.91
N TYR A 340 -13.99 -10.47 4.68
CA TYR A 340 -15.29 -10.21 5.29
C TYR A 340 -16.40 -9.96 4.26
N PHE A 341 -16.18 -9.06 3.30
CA PHE A 341 -17.23 -8.80 2.32
C PHE A 341 -17.43 -9.96 1.34
N ALA A 342 -16.38 -10.71 1.01
CA ALA A 342 -16.51 -11.92 0.20
C ALA A 342 -17.48 -12.93 0.83
N LEU A 343 -17.31 -13.18 2.14
CA LEU A 343 -18.17 -14.07 2.91
C LEU A 343 -19.58 -13.49 3.11
N SER A 344 -19.71 -12.19 3.33
CA SER A 344 -21.02 -11.51 3.46
C SER A 344 -21.83 -11.61 2.16
N ILE A 345 -21.20 -11.41 1.01
CA ILE A 345 -21.84 -11.55 -0.30
C ILE A 345 -22.34 -12.97 -0.51
N ILE A 346 -21.47 -13.97 -0.34
CA ILE A 346 -21.86 -15.37 -0.60
C ILE A 346 -22.94 -15.85 0.38
N SER A 347 -22.87 -15.47 1.65
CA SER A 347 -23.90 -15.82 2.64
C SER A 347 -25.27 -15.26 2.27
N PHE A 348 -25.32 -13.98 1.84
CA PHE A 348 -26.55 -13.35 1.35
C PHE A 348 -27.10 -14.09 0.11
N LEU A 349 -26.24 -14.39 -0.85
CA LEU A 349 -26.67 -15.05 -2.08
C LEU A 349 -27.22 -16.47 -1.85
N LEU A 350 -26.84 -17.16 -0.75
CA LEU A 350 -27.36 -18.49 -0.43
C LEU A 350 -28.82 -18.49 0.04
N ILE A 351 -29.36 -17.36 0.42
CA ILE A 351 -30.78 -17.27 0.90
C ILE A 351 -31.81 -17.18 -0.23
N TYR A 352 -31.38 -17.19 -1.50
CA TYR A 352 -32.24 -16.98 -2.69
C TYR A 352 -33.45 -17.92 -2.78
N LYS A 353 -33.39 -19.12 -2.15
CA LYS A 353 -34.51 -20.06 -2.10
C LYS A 353 -35.49 -19.81 -0.96
N LYS A 354 -35.18 -18.88 -0.05
CA LYS A 354 -35.93 -18.62 1.17
C LYS A 354 -36.63 -17.27 1.21
N ILE A 355 -36.33 -16.42 0.22
CA ILE A 355 -36.92 -15.10 0.04
C ILE A 355 -37.72 -15.07 -1.25
N ASP A 356 -38.72 -14.22 -1.29
CA ASP A 356 -39.45 -13.96 -2.55
C ASP A 356 -38.47 -13.56 -3.67
N LYS A 357 -38.66 -14.12 -4.84
CA LYS A 357 -37.75 -13.91 -5.98
C LYS A 357 -37.67 -12.46 -6.40
N LYS A 358 -38.77 -11.72 -6.36
CA LYS A 358 -38.80 -10.31 -6.75
C LYS A 358 -37.96 -9.46 -5.78
N ILE A 359 -38.15 -9.68 -4.48
CA ILE A 359 -37.39 -9.03 -3.41
C ILE A 359 -35.90 -9.37 -3.54
N TYR A 360 -35.57 -10.64 -3.77
CA TYR A 360 -34.18 -11.08 -3.93
C TYR A 360 -33.48 -10.37 -5.11
N TYR A 361 -34.08 -10.38 -6.29
CA TYR A 361 -33.47 -9.73 -7.45
C TYR A 361 -33.45 -8.20 -7.32
N ALA A 362 -34.50 -7.60 -6.77
CA ALA A 362 -34.51 -6.16 -6.48
C ALA A 362 -33.38 -5.77 -5.52
N SER A 363 -33.11 -6.56 -4.48
CA SER A 363 -32.00 -6.33 -3.57
C SER A 363 -30.64 -6.42 -4.26
N ILE A 364 -30.45 -7.40 -5.14
CA ILE A 364 -29.19 -7.53 -5.93
C ILE A 364 -28.99 -6.31 -6.83
N ILE A 365 -30.05 -5.88 -7.54
CA ILE A 365 -29.97 -4.72 -8.42
C ILE A 365 -29.62 -3.46 -7.61
N LEU A 366 -30.28 -3.26 -6.47
CA LEU A 366 -29.98 -2.13 -5.58
C LEU A 366 -28.54 -2.14 -5.10
N ILE A 367 -28.02 -3.31 -4.68
CA ILE A 367 -26.63 -3.48 -4.29
C ILE A 367 -25.68 -3.12 -5.42
N LEU A 368 -25.94 -3.61 -6.64
CA LEU A 368 -25.11 -3.31 -7.81
C LEU A 368 -25.16 -1.82 -8.19
N ILE A 369 -26.30 -1.15 -8.03
CA ILE A 369 -26.40 0.30 -8.24
C ILE A 369 -25.51 1.03 -7.22
N ILE A 370 -25.65 0.73 -5.94
CA ILE A 370 -24.86 1.37 -4.87
C ILE A 370 -23.36 1.18 -5.11
N LEU A 371 -22.92 -0.06 -5.37
CA LEU A 371 -21.53 -0.37 -5.62
C LEU A 371 -21.01 0.21 -6.94
N GLY A 372 -21.88 0.36 -7.92
CA GLY A 372 -21.59 0.88 -9.25
C GLY A 372 -21.11 2.33 -9.25
N PHE A 373 -21.55 3.16 -8.30
CA PHE A 373 -21.19 4.58 -8.25
C PHE A 373 -19.67 4.82 -8.25
N ARG A 374 -18.88 3.95 -7.60
CA ARG A 374 -17.41 4.05 -7.64
C ARG A 374 -16.79 3.16 -8.72
N TYR A 375 -17.44 2.10 -9.13
CA TYR A 375 -16.91 1.18 -10.13
C TYR A 375 -16.94 1.74 -11.56
N PHE A 376 -18.07 2.31 -12.00
CA PHE A 376 -18.21 2.76 -13.38
C PHE A 376 -17.23 3.86 -13.82
N PRO A 377 -16.87 4.87 -12.99
CA PRO A 377 -15.85 5.83 -13.37
C PRO A 377 -14.46 5.20 -13.62
N LEU A 378 -14.17 4.06 -13.00
CA LEU A 378 -12.90 3.36 -13.21
C LEU A 378 -12.81 2.71 -14.60
N THR A 379 -13.94 2.30 -15.17
CA THR A 379 -13.99 1.72 -16.53
C THR A 379 -13.52 2.72 -17.58
N GLU A 380 -13.85 3.99 -17.44
CA GLU A 380 -13.38 5.06 -18.32
C GLU A 380 -11.84 5.23 -18.22
N ASN A 381 -11.29 5.19 -17.00
CA ASN A 381 -9.85 5.25 -16.79
C ASN A 381 -9.11 4.02 -17.37
N ALA A 382 -9.73 2.85 -17.35
CA ALA A 382 -9.16 1.63 -17.92
C ALA A 382 -8.98 1.69 -19.43
N LEU A 383 -9.83 2.45 -20.13
CA LEU A 383 -9.73 2.65 -21.59
C LEU A 383 -8.59 3.59 -21.96
N LYS A 384 -8.14 4.46 -21.05
CA LYS A 384 -7.01 5.35 -21.27
C LYS A 384 -5.71 4.54 -21.38
N LYS A 385 -4.76 5.07 -22.15
CA LYS A 385 -3.42 4.48 -22.23
C LYS A 385 -2.82 4.47 -20.81
N SER A 386 -2.32 3.33 -20.39
CA SER A 386 -1.65 3.21 -19.08
C SER A 386 -0.51 4.23 -18.98
N LYS A 387 -0.51 5.03 -17.93
CA LYS A 387 0.63 5.90 -17.63
C LYS A 387 1.81 5.00 -17.31
N LYS A 388 2.76 4.91 -18.25
CA LYS A 388 4.05 4.31 -17.92
C LYS A 388 4.73 5.20 -16.90
N ILE A 389 5.25 4.60 -15.84
CA ILE A 389 6.14 5.29 -14.92
C ILE A 389 7.33 5.76 -15.74
N ASP A 390 7.61 7.07 -15.72
CA ASP A 390 8.73 7.61 -16.49
C ASP A 390 10.05 7.32 -15.79
N ASN A 391 10.66 6.23 -16.18
CA ASN A 391 11.96 5.79 -15.67
C ASN A 391 13.13 6.22 -16.56
N LYS A 392 12.92 7.17 -17.51
CA LYS A 392 13.97 7.59 -18.44
C LYS A 392 15.16 8.22 -17.74
N ILE A 393 14.88 9.06 -16.74
CA ILE A 393 15.92 9.71 -15.93
C ILE A 393 16.65 8.66 -15.11
N ASP A 394 15.92 7.78 -14.42
CA ASP A 394 16.49 6.72 -13.59
C ASP A 394 17.46 5.86 -14.40
N LYS A 395 17.04 5.41 -15.59
CA LYS A 395 17.88 4.63 -16.50
C LYS A 395 19.09 5.38 -17.08
N LYS A 396 18.99 6.71 -17.18
CA LYS A 396 20.04 7.55 -17.75
C LYS A 396 21.18 7.78 -16.78
N ILE A 397 20.88 7.91 -15.49
CA ILE A 397 21.86 8.35 -14.47
C ILE A 397 22.13 7.33 -13.37
N SER A 398 21.27 6.32 -13.13
CA SER A 398 21.61 5.25 -12.20
C SER A 398 22.84 4.48 -12.67
N ASN A 399 23.57 3.91 -11.73
CA ASN A 399 24.42 2.76 -11.99
C ASN A 399 23.53 1.49 -12.08
N ASP A 400 24.01 0.32 -11.70
CA ASP A 400 23.17 -0.89 -11.65
C ASP A 400 22.11 -0.85 -10.55
N TYR A 401 22.18 0.15 -9.66
CA TYR A 401 21.39 0.28 -8.45
C TYR A 401 20.67 1.61 -8.35
N ILE A 402 19.48 1.58 -7.70
CA ILE A 402 18.69 2.76 -7.30
C ILE A 402 18.06 2.50 -5.95
N TYR A 403 17.73 3.54 -5.19
CA TYR A 403 17.01 3.38 -3.95
C TYR A 403 15.77 4.27 -3.88
N TYR A 404 14.58 3.62 -3.86
CA TYR A 404 13.30 4.29 -3.67
C TYR A 404 12.89 4.17 -2.21
N TYR A 405 13.29 5.15 -1.40
CA TYR A 405 13.02 5.13 0.03
C TYR A 405 11.55 5.36 0.37
N ASN A 406 10.81 6.03 -0.50
CA ASN A 406 9.42 6.49 -0.25
C ASN A 406 8.35 5.41 -0.50
N LEU A 407 8.61 4.13 -0.23
CA LEU A 407 7.66 3.01 -0.38
C LEU A 407 7.15 2.78 -1.82
N GLU A 408 7.90 3.21 -2.83
CA GLU A 408 7.52 3.06 -4.24
C GLU A 408 8.08 1.78 -4.85
N THR A 409 7.88 0.63 -4.19
CA THR A 409 8.46 -0.68 -4.58
C THR A 409 8.07 -1.12 -5.99
N TYR A 410 6.89 -0.72 -6.47
CA TYR A 410 6.43 -0.95 -7.84
C TYR A 410 7.35 -0.32 -8.92
N ARG A 411 8.11 0.73 -8.59
CA ARG A 411 9.07 1.34 -9.52
C ARG A 411 10.23 0.42 -9.87
N TYR A 412 10.68 -0.42 -8.93
CA TYR A 412 11.70 -1.46 -9.24
C TYR A 412 11.17 -2.48 -10.25
N VAL A 413 9.88 -2.82 -10.17
CA VAL A 413 9.23 -3.77 -11.08
C VAL A 413 9.21 -3.22 -12.52
N ASP A 414 8.95 -1.91 -12.68
CA ASP A 414 8.85 -1.26 -13.99
C ASP A 414 10.21 -0.80 -14.55
N SER A 415 11.15 -0.38 -13.68
CA SER A 415 12.47 0.09 -14.11
C SER A 415 13.39 -1.06 -14.51
N ASN A 416 13.23 -2.22 -13.90
CA ASN A 416 14.12 -3.37 -13.96
C ASN A 416 15.55 -3.06 -13.45
N ILE A 417 15.70 -1.98 -12.64
CA ILE A 417 16.94 -1.61 -11.95
C ILE A 417 16.94 -2.30 -10.59
N LEU A 418 18.11 -2.74 -10.12
CA LEU A 418 18.20 -3.43 -8.83
C LEU A 418 18.02 -2.47 -7.66
N PRO A 419 17.36 -2.89 -6.55
CA PRO A 419 17.38 -2.16 -5.31
C PRO A 419 18.80 -2.03 -4.76
N ALA A 420 19.17 -0.85 -4.28
CA ALA A 420 20.47 -0.62 -3.66
C ALA A 420 20.61 -1.30 -2.28
N SER A 421 19.49 -1.58 -1.62
CA SER A 421 19.41 -2.41 -0.42
C SER A 421 18.31 -3.45 -0.62
N LYS A 422 18.48 -4.61 -0.01
CA LYS A 422 17.44 -5.65 0.04
C LYS A 422 16.19 -5.20 0.82
N TYR A 423 16.33 -4.23 1.70
CA TYR A 423 15.23 -3.63 2.47
C TYR A 423 14.56 -2.54 1.63
N THR A 424 13.59 -2.92 0.83
CA THR A 424 12.90 -2.02 -0.13
C THR A 424 11.71 -1.30 0.48
N THR A 425 11.18 -1.78 1.60
CA THR A 425 10.03 -1.19 2.32
C THR A 425 10.50 -0.65 3.66
N ILE A 426 10.64 0.68 3.75
CA ILE A 426 11.13 1.36 4.95
C ILE A 426 9.95 1.86 5.77
N VAL A 427 9.75 1.20 6.90
CA VAL A 427 8.70 1.51 7.88
C VAL A 427 9.29 1.55 9.28
N PRO A 428 8.68 2.23 10.26
CA PRO A 428 9.27 2.42 11.59
C PRO A 428 9.68 1.11 12.27
N TRP A 429 8.85 0.08 12.16
CA TRP A 429 9.12 -1.23 12.77
C TRP A 429 10.20 -2.06 12.06
N PHE A 430 10.53 -1.78 10.80
CA PHE A 430 11.70 -2.35 10.11
C PHE A 430 12.97 -1.55 10.44
N SER A 431 12.88 -0.21 10.47
CA SER A 431 14.01 0.65 10.83
C SER A 431 14.54 0.35 12.23
N GLU A 432 13.67 0.04 13.19
CA GLU A 432 14.06 -0.34 14.55
C GLU A 432 15.11 -1.48 14.55
N LEU A 433 15.03 -2.41 13.59
CA LEU A 433 15.91 -3.58 13.50
C LEU A 433 17.02 -3.46 12.46
N TYR A 434 16.77 -2.78 11.34
CA TYR A 434 17.57 -2.94 10.13
C TYR A 434 18.15 -1.65 9.56
N GLU A 435 18.00 -0.50 10.24
CA GLU A 435 18.51 0.79 9.74
C GLU A 435 20.01 0.74 9.42
N ILE A 436 20.81 0.11 10.29
CA ILE A 436 22.27 -0.03 10.11
C ILE A 436 22.59 -0.92 8.91
N ASP A 437 21.84 -2.00 8.70
CA ASP A 437 22.08 -2.91 7.58
C ASP A 437 21.74 -2.25 6.25
N ILE A 438 20.72 -1.39 6.22
CA ILE A 438 20.39 -0.58 5.04
C ILE A 438 21.55 0.34 4.69
N ILE A 439 22.13 1.04 5.68
CA ILE A 439 23.28 1.94 5.48
C ILE A 439 24.47 1.15 4.91
N LYS A 440 24.79 -0.01 5.47
CA LYS A 440 25.87 -0.88 4.95
C LYS A 440 25.62 -1.32 3.50
N ASP A 441 24.38 -1.65 3.16
CA ASP A 441 24.02 -2.00 1.77
C ASP A 441 24.25 -0.80 0.83
N LEU A 442 23.88 0.43 1.25
CA LEU A 442 24.10 1.64 0.45
C LEU A 442 25.57 2.03 0.34
N GLU A 443 26.37 1.84 1.38
CA GLU A 443 27.84 2.03 1.35
C GLU A 443 28.51 1.08 0.34
N LYS A 444 27.98 -0.15 0.24
CA LYS A 444 28.48 -1.16 -0.69
C LYS A 444 28.04 -0.88 -2.14
N THR A 445 26.78 -0.56 -2.36
CA THR A 445 26.20 -0.41 -3.71
C THR A 445 26.40 0.98 -4.29
N LYS A 446 26.58 2.01 -3.46
CA LYS A 446 26.77 3.42 -3.79
C LYS A 446 25.84 3.87 -4.93
N PRO A 447 24.51 3.80 -4.76
CA PRO A 447 23.58 4.16 -5.82
C PRO A 447 23.77 5.62 -6.21
N ASN A 448 23.80 5.89 -7.50
CA ASN A 448 23.89 7.27 -7.99
C ASN A 448 22.69 8.12 -7.60
N ILE A 449 21.53 7.47 -7.35
CA ILE A 449 20.25 8.13 -7.04
C ILE A 449 19.59 7.48 -5.84
N ILE A 450 19.08 8.33 -4.95
CA ILE A 450 18.16 7.95 -3.85
C ILE A 450 16.92 8.86 -3.93
N TYR A 451 15.73 8.27 -4.00
CA TYR A 451 14.46 8.96 -3.79
C TYR A 451 14.14 8.96 -2.30
N TYR A 452 14.29 10.09 -1.67
CA TYR A 452 14.08 10.25 -0.23
C TYR A 452 13.48 11.62 0.07
N GLU A 453 12.41 11.65 0.83
CA GLU A 453 11.76 12.86 1.32
C GLU A 453 11.69 12.81 2.85
N PRO A 454 12.56 13.52 3.57
CA PRO A 454 12.72 13.43 5.02
C PRO A 454 11.42 13.62 5.82
N SER A 455 10.61 14.60 5.43
CA SER A 455 9.32 14.93 6.07
C SER A 455 8.14 14.07 5.65
N SER A 456 8.34 13.17 4.69
CA SER A 456 7.37 12.12 4.34
C SER A 456 7.47 10.95 5.30
N GLY A 457 6.55 10.00 5.23
CA GLY A 457 6.59 8.82 6.10
C GLY A 457 5.34 7.97 6.04
N VAL A 458 5.16 7.13 7.04
CA VAL A 458 4.08 6.17 7.15
C VAL A 458 3.26 6.46 8.40
N TRP A 459 1.93 6.60 8.25
CA TRP A 459 0.99 6.81 9.37
C TRP A 459 1.32 7.97 10.31
N GLY A 460 1.93 9.04 9.78
CA GLY A 460 2.35 10.19 10.57
C GLY A 460 3.74 10.08 11.19
N TYR A 461 4.42 8.96 11.02
CA TYR A 461 5.83 8.82 11.38
C TYR A 461 6.70 9.32 10.23
N GLU A 462 7.37 10.46 10.41
CA GLU A 462 8.27 11.05 9.41
C GLU A 462 9.60 10.26 9.35
N TYR A 463 10.15 10.04 8.15
CA TYR A 463 11.40 9.30 7.96
C TYR A 463 12.55 9.88 8.77
N GLN A 464 12.77 11.18 8.72
CA GLN A 464 13.83 11.87 9.48
C GLN A 464 13.73 11.66 11.01
N LYS A 465 12.55 11.28 11.53
CA LYS A 465 12.33 11.07 12.97
C LYS A 465 12.57 9.64 13.39
N PHE A 466 12.15 8.66 12.60
CA PHE A 466 12.31 7.25 12.98
C PHE A 466 13.55 6.58 12.37
N ALA A 467 14.11 7.13 11.28
CA ALA A 467 15.31 6.63 10.62
C ALA A 467 16.42 7.72 10.61
N LYS A 468 16.80 8.18 11.81
CA LYS A 468 17.72 9.31 12.01
C LYS A 468 19.13 9.07 11.46
N LYS A 469 19.65 7.85 11.59
CA LYS A 469 20.98 7.51 11.09
C LYS A 469 21.01 7.50 9.56
N MET A 470 19.93 7.02 8.95
CA MET A 470 19.76 7.00 7.51
C MET A 470 19.60 8.41 6.95
N ASP A 471 18.80 9.25 7.61
CA ASP A 471 18.66 10.67 7.26
C ASP A 471 20.00 11.39 7.27
N LYS A 472 20.77 11.21 8.34
CA LYS A 472 22.13 11.75 8.47
C LYS A 472 23.04 11.23 7.35
N TYR A 473 23.05 9.90 7.12
CA TYR A 473 23.89 9.29 6.08
C TYR A 473 23.58 9.88 4.67
N ILE A 474 22.29 10.03 4.33
CA ILE A 474 21.91 10.60 3.03
C ILE A 474 22.38 12.05 2.91
N LYS A 475 22.16 12.89 3.91
CA LYS A 475 22.56 14.30 3.91
C LYS A 475 24.08 14.48 3.83
N GLU A 476 24.83 13.61 4.48
CA GLU A 476 26.31 13.66 4.45
C GLU A 476 26.90 13.22 3.10
N ASN A 477 26.30 12.25 2.42
CA ASN A 477 26.89 11.62 1.24
C ASN A 477 26.24 12.03 -0.09
N TYR A 478 25.03 12.61 -0.06
CA TYR A 478 24.25 12.93 -1.24
C TYR A 478 23.87 14.41 -1.29
N ILE A 479 23.58 14.91 -2.51
CA ILE A 479 23.07 16.27 -2.78
C ILE A 479 21.66 16.16 -3.35
N PHE A 480 20.72 16.95 -2.85
CA PHE A 480 19.34 16.99 -3.34
C PHE A 480 19.22 17.78 -4.64
N VAL A 481 18.53 17.22 -5.63
CA VAL A 481 18.23 17.83 -6.92
C VAL A 481 16.77 18.29 -6.91
N SER A 482 16.51 19.53 -6.56
CA SER A 482 15.18 20.10 -6.35
C SER A 482 14.25 19.97 -7.57
N LYS A 483 14.78 20.09 -8.80
CA LYS A 483 14.01 19.94 -10.06
C LYS A 483 13.38 18.57 -10.23
N TYR A 484 14.02 17.50 -9.74
CA TYR A 484 13.59 16.11 -9.92
C TYR A 484 13.21 15.42 -8.61
N ARG A 485 13.42 16.09 -7.47
CA ARG A 485 13.10 15.59 -6.12
C ARG A 485 13.76 14.26 -5.78
N PHE A 486 15.06 14.14 -6.09
CA PHE A 486 15.88 12.99 -5.69
C PHE A 486 17.26 13.47 -5.22
N TRP A 487 17.97 12.61 -4.53
CA TRP A 487 19.33 12.83 -4.07
C TRP A 487 20.30 12.10 -4.98
N ILE A 488 21.43 12.75 -5.30
CA ILE A 488 22.52 12.18 -6.08
C ILE A 488 23.78 12.06 -5.22
N LEU A 489 24.59 11.01 -5.49
CA LEU A 489 25.86 10.83 -4.82
C LEU A 489 26.78 12.03 -5.11
N LYS A 490 27.40 12.64 -4.06
CA LYS A 490 28.23 13.86 -4.17
C LYS A 490 29.33 13.73 -5.22
N ASP A 491 30.05 12.62 -5.20
CA ASP A 491 31.15 12.35 -6.13
C ASP A 491 30.72 12.20 -7.60
N LYS A 492 29.42 12.07 -7.84
CA LYS A 492 28.83 11.91 -9.19
C LYS A 492 28.18 13.18 -9.72
N LYS A 493 28.26 14.30 -8.97
CA LYS A 493 27.58 15.56 -9.32
C LYS A 493 27.88 15.99 -10.75
N GLU A 494 29.15 16.17 -11.11
CA GLU A 494 29.56 16.67 -12.43
C GLU A 494 29.14 15.73 -13.57
N GLU A 495 29.28 14.42 -13.39
CA GLU A 495 28.85 13.42 -14.35
C GLU A 495 27.34 13.53 -14.61
N ILE A 496 26.54 13.67 -13.54
CA ILE A 496 25.08 13.75 -13.62
C ILE A 496 24.63 15.10 -14.20
N GLU A 497 25.28 16.20 -13.87
CA GLU A 497 25.04 17.52 -14.49
C GLU A 497 25.19 17.45 -16.01
N LYS A 498 26.26 16.84 -16.50
CA LYS A 498 26.49 16.63 -17.94
C LYS A 498 25.42 15.73 -18.56
N LYS A 499 25.08 14.60 -17.91
CA LYS A 499 24.06 13.68 -18.41
C LYS A 499 22.67 14.32 -18.48
N LEU A 500 22.28 15.13 -17.51
CA LEU A 500 20.97 15.76 -17.46
C LEU A 500 20.90 17.14 -18.13
N ASN A 501 22.05 17.72 -18.50
CA ASN A 501 22.21 19.07 -19.00
C ASN A 501 21.54 20.11 -18.05
N ILE A 502 21.93 20.07 -16.79
CA ILE A 502 21.49 20.97 -15.73
C ILE A 502 22.66 21.36 -14.84
N LYS A 503 22.54 22.49 -14.12
CA LYS A 503 23.42 22.82 -13.00
C LYS A 503 22.71 22.41 -11.70
N ILE A 504 23.41 21.72 -10.81
CA ILE A 504 22.89 21.24 -9.52
C ILE A 504 23.43 22.16 -8.43
N ALA A 505 22.57 22.62 -7.54
CA ALA A 505 22.95 23.45 -6.41
C ALA A 505 23.98 22.74 -5.52
N ASP A 506 24.92 23.49 -4.98
CA ASP A 506 25.87 22.97 -4.00
C ASP A 506 25.21 22.83 -2.62
N TYR A 507 24.29 23.74 -2.28
CA TYR A 507 23.46 23.71 -1.08
C TYR A 507 21.99 23.96 -1.44
N THR A 508 21.06 23.28 -0.78
CA THR A 508 19.63 23.45 -0.95
C THR A 508 18.86 23.07 0.31
N THR A 509 17.80 23.79 0.58
CA THR A 509 16.83 23.52 1.65
C THR A 509 15.53 22.88 1.13
N SER A 510 15.40 22.68 -0.19
CA SER A 510 14.16 22.29 -0.89
C SER A 510 13.69 20.86 -0.68
N TYR A 511 14.36 20.07 0.13
CA TYR A 511 14.10 18.63 0.28
C TYR A 511 12.94 18.27 1.22
N ASN A 512 12.45 19.23 2.01
CA ASN A 512 11.34 19.03 2.94
C ASN A 512 9.99 19.53 2.39
N LYS A 513 8.92 19.36 3.18
CA LYS A 513 7.57 19.81 2.84
C LYS A 513 7.52 21.34 2.77
N LEU A 514 7.05 21.84 1.62
CA LEU A 514 6.93 23.28 1.35
C LEU A 514 5.67 23.86 1.98
N PHE A 515 5.79 25.09 2.48
CA PHE A 515 4.67 25.95 2.83
C PHE A 515 4.97 27.39 2.46
N VAL A 516 3.99 28.27 2.59
CA VAL A 516 4.07 29.67 2.15
C VAL A 516 4.00 30.57 3.38
N LEU A 517 4.91 31.54 3.46
CA LEU A 517 4.85 32.58 4.50
C LEU A 517 3.73 33.59 4.23
N ASN A 518 3.43 34.39 5.25
CA ASN A 518 2.61 35.60 5.08
C ASN A 518 3.25 36.54 4.07
N PRO A 519 2.47 37.40 3.40
CA PRO A 519 3.03 38.41 2.49
C PRO A 519 4.11 39.25 3.13
N ILE A 520 5.17 39.52 2.37
CA ILE A 520 6.25 40.46 2.74
C ILE A 520 5.71 41.86 2.54
N MET A 521 5.38 42.52 3.63
CA MET A 521 4.94 43.89 3.64
C MET A 521 6.14 44.84 3.84
N GLU A 522 5.95 46.11 3.58
CA GLU A 522 6.94 47.12 3.91
C GLU A 522 7.37 46.99 5.38
N ASN A 523 8.65 47.07 5.67
CA ASN A 523 9.27 46.80 6.99
C ASN A 523 9.32 45.34 7.44
N THR A 524 8.82 44.37 6.65
CA THR A 524 9.03 42.96 6.97
C THR A 524 10.42 42.54 6.51
N LYS A 525 11.25 42.05 7.44
CA LYS A 525 12.57 41.46 7.17
C LYS A 525 12.49 39.93 7.32
N ILE A 526 12.80 39.22 6.25
CA ILE A 526 12.97 37.79 6.27
C ILE A 526 14.44 37.48 6.10
N GLU A 527 15.03 36.81 7.05
CA GLU A 527 16.44 36.45 7.05
C GLU A 527 16.61 34.94 7.13
N GLN A 528 17.73 34.46 6.59
CA GLN A 528 18.14 33.06 6.68
C GLN A 528 19.65 33.04 6.90
N THR A 529 20.10 32.36 7.96
CA THR A 529 21.51 32.05 8.15
C THR A 529 21.92 30.93 7.21
N PHE A 530 23.15 30.94 6.75
CA PHE A 530 23.74 29.85 5.99
C PHE A 530 25.25 29.77 6.23
N LYS A 531 25.78 28.56 6.18
CA LYS A 531 27.20 28.30 6.24
C LYS A 531 27.77 28.28 4.82
N ALA A 532 28.84 28.99 4.53
CA ALA A 532 29.44 29.00 3.21
C ALA A 532 30.11 27.63 2.89
N GLU A 533 29.64 26.97 1.85
CA GLU A 533 30.19 25.67 1.40
C GLU A 533 31.53 25.80 0.68
N LYS A 534 31.78 26.94 0.00
CA LYS A 534 33.00 27.27 -0.76
C LYS A 534 33.25 28.78 -0.70
N ASP A 535 34.45 29.19 -1.16
CA ASP A 535 34.88 30.56 -1.06
C ASP A 535 34.22 31.53 -2.07
N VAL A 536 33.62 31.05 -3.15
CA VAL A 536 33.03 31.92 -4.16
C VAL A 536 31.59 31.55 -4.43
N LEU A 537 30.65 32.38 -3.97
CA LEU A 537 29.22 32.23 -4.20
C LEU A 537 28.80 32.91 -5.50
N GLU A 538 28.36 32.16 -6.49
CA GLU A 538 27.98 32.65 -7.81
C GLU A 538 26.56 33.23 -7.83
N SER A 539 25.61 32.47 -7.28
CA SER A 539 24.19 32.86 -7.30
C SER A 539 23.38 32.13 -6.24
N ILE A 540 22.24 32.75 -5.92
CA ILE A 540 21.21 32.17 -5.03
C ILE A 540 19.90 32.15 -5.79
N GLU A 541 19.16 31.05 -5.69
CA GLU A 541 17.79 30.94 -6.17
C GLU A 541 16.84 30.85 -4.98
N ILE A 542 15.77 31.64 -4.99
CA ILE A 542 14.72 31.66 -3.97
C ILE A 542 13.38 31.50 -4.64
N ARG A 543 12.50 30.69 -4.06
CA ARG A 543 11.17 30.44 -4.60
C ARG A 543 10.16 31.44 -4.06
N PHE A 544 9.50 32.15 -5.01
CA PHE A 544 8.52 33.18 -4.68
C PHE A 544 7.09 32.78 -5.03
N LYS A 545 6.14 33.37 -4.29
CA LYS A 545 4.72 33.38 -4.61
C LYS A 545 4.27 34.79 -4.90
N THR A 546 3.70 35.03 -6.10
CA THR A 546 3.20 36.31 -6.55
C THR A 546 1.68 36.40 -6.48
N PHE A 547 1.02 35.42 -5.88
CA PHE A 547 -0.44 35.27 -5.80
C PHE A 547 -1.13 35.32 -7.18
N LYS A 548 -0.42 34.83 -8.23
CA LYS A 548 -0.85 34.84 -9.63
C LYS A 548 -1.15 36.23 -10.20
N LYS A 549 -0.47 37.25 -9.67
CA LYS A 549 -0.56 38.66 -10.10
C LYS A 549 0.82 39.16 -10.56
N ILE A 550 0.84 40.19 -11.37
CA ILE A 550 2.01 41.00 -11.62
C ILE A 550 2.10 41.98 -10.47
N ASN A 551 3.27 42.08 -9.83
CA ASN A 551 3.54 42.96 -8.71
C ASN A 551 4.66 43.92 -9.13
N TYR A 552 4.59 45.17 -8.69
CA TYR A 552 5.50 46.26 -9.10
C TYR A 552 6.41 46.72 -7.96
N SER A 553 6.20 46.23 -6.73
CA SER A 553 7.10 46.51 -5.61
C SER A 553 8.53 46.06 -5.91
N LEU A 554 9.49 46.61 -5.19
CA LEU A 554 10.89 46.21 -5.33
C LEU A 554 11.21 45.11 -4.31
N VAL A 555 11.97 44.12 -4.75
CA VAL A 555 12.50 43.03 -3.90
C VAL A 555 13.99 43.25 -3.74
N LYS A 556 14.42 43.42 -2.50
CA LYS A 556 15.79 43.62 -2.12
C LYS A 556 16.32 42.35 -1.45
N LEU A 557 17.42 41.82 -1.98
CA LEU A 557 18.18 40.73 -1.39
C LEU A 557 19.53 41.28 -0.94
N SER A 558 19.85 41.09 0.34
CA SER A 558 21.14 41.48 0.91
C SER A 558 21.85 40.24 1.49
N ILE A 559 23.17 40.17 1.30
CA ILE A 559 24.05 39.20 1.98
C ILE A 559 24.82 39.97 3.06
N LEU A 560 24.77 39.45 4.27
CA LEU A 560 25.38 40.09 5.42
C LEU A 560 26.47 39.17 6.04
N ASP A 561 27.56 39.84 6.45
CA ASP A 561 28.56 39.28 7.35
C ASP A 561 28.30 39.92 8.71
N GLU A 562 27.80 39.09 9.65
CA GLU A 562 27.17 39.59 10.89
C GLU A 562 26.02 40.54 10.58
N GLU A 563 26.17 41.87 10.81
CA GLU A 563 25.19 42.89 10.46
C GLU A 563 25.68 43.81 9.30
N ASN A 564 26.88 43.57 8.76
CA ASN A 564 27.43 44.38 7.67
C ASN A 564 26.97 43.82 6.32
N THR A 565 26.32 44.64 5.50
CA THR A 565 25.93 44.24 4.14
C THR A 565 27.17 44.19 3.23
N ILE A 566 27.51 43.00 2.76
CA ILE A 566 28.62 42.74 1.83
C ILE A 566 28.18 42.68 0.36
N LYS A 567 26.89 42.46 0.10
CA LYS A 567 26.29 42.44 -1.23
C LYS A 567 24.81 42.80 -1.16
N GLU A 568 24.34 43.58 -2.12
CA GLU A 568 22.92 43.93 -2.24
C GLU A 568 22.48 43.87 -3.70
N ILE A 569 21.27 43.34 -3.95
CA ILE A 569 20.64 43.27 -5.26
C ILE A 569 19.18 43.66 -5.11
N THR A 570 18.73 44.65 -5.89
CA THR A 570 17.32 45.04 -5.95
C THR A 570 16.74 44.72 -7.33
N ILE A 571 15.56 44.15 -7.35
CA ILE A 571 14.82 43.77 -8.58
C ILE A 571 13.37 44.26 -8.49
N SER A 572 12.71 44.49 -9.63
CA SER A 572 11.26 44.66 -9.68
C SER A 572 10.58 43.29 -9.47
N ALA A 573 9.54 43.24 -8.63
CA ALA A 573 8.73 42.06 -8.42
C ALA A 573 8.01 41.59 -9.70
N GLU A 574 7.89 42.43 -10.72
CA GLU A 574 7.38 42.05 -12.05
C GLU A 574 8.20 40.90 -12.70
N LYS A 575 9.50 40.82 -12.39
CA LYS A 575 10.38 39.75 -12.87
C LYS A 575 10.11 38.38 -12.22
N LEU A 576 9.36 38.34 -11.13
CA LEU A 576 9.07 37.15 -10.41
C LEU A 576 7.91 36.37 -11.06
N LYS A 577 8.02 35.03 -11.11
CA LYS A 577 6.96 34.14 -11.59
C LYS A 577 6.37 33.37 -10.41
N ASN A 578 5.05 33.22 -10.39
CA ASN A 578 4.37 32.54 -9.31
C ASN A 578 4.85 31.10 -9.17
N GLU A 579 5.23 30.72 -7.94
CA GLU A 579 5.69 29.37 -7.59
C GLU A 579 6.97 28.91 -8.32
N LYS A 580 7.80 29.87 -8.78
CA LYS A 580 9.08 29.60 -9.45
C LYS A 580 10.24 30.18 -8.67
N TYR A 581 11.40 29.58 -8.87
CA TYR A 581 12.67 30.15 -8.39
C TYR A 581 13.04 31.37 -9.23
N TYR A 582 13.52 32.39 -8.54
CA TYR A 582 14.21 33.53 -9.15
C TYR A 582 15.69 33.48 -8.79
N LYS A 583 16.55 33.60 -9.78
CA LYS A 583 18.01 33.54 -9.63
C LYS A 583 18.60 34.92 -9.45
N PHE A 584 19.18 35.19 -8.28
CA PHE A 584 19.99 36.36 -7.97
C PHE A 584 21.44 36.10 -8.31
N ASN A 585 22.02 36.81 -9.28
CA ASN A 585 23.41 36.68 -9.64
C ASN A 585 24.27 37.55 -8.71
N LEU A 586 25.18 36.93 -7.96
CA LEU A 586 26.01 37.61 -6.96
C LEU A 586 27.37 38.04 -7.54
N SER A 587 27.61 37.83 -8.83
CA SER A 587 28.84 38.24 -9.52
C SER A 587 30.11 37.68 -8.87
N ASN A 588 30.07 36.39 -8.47
CA ASN A 588 31.16 35.70 -7.78
C ASN A 588 31.56 36.39 -6.46
N LEU A 589 30.62 36.49 -5.54
CA LEU A 589 30.86 37.05 -4.21
C LEU A 589 31.86 36.20 -3.43
N ASN A 590 32.96 36.79 -3.00
CA ASN A 590 33.95 36.14 -2.15
C ASN A 590 33.42 36.00 -0.73
N LEU A 591 33.47 34.77 -0.21
CA LEU A 591 33.11 34.41 1.15
C LEU A 591 34.30 33.67 1.77
N ILE A 592 34.25 33.41 3.05
CA ILE A 592 35.16 32.50 3.76
C ILE A 592 34.45 31.20 3.95
N LYS A 593 34.99 30.11 3.40
CA LYS A 593 34.44 28.75 3.59
C LYS A 593 34.25 28.48 5.08
N ASP A 594 33.17 27.77 5.40
CA ASP A 594 32.77 27.37 6.76
C ASP A 594 32.33 28.51 7.70
N LYS A 595 32.40 29.77 7.26
CA LYS A 595 31.86 30.93 8.00
C LYS A 595 30.35 31.05 7.78
N ILE A 596 29.64 31.51 8.81
CA ILE A 596 28.18 31.74 8.77
C ILE A 596 27.92 33.14 8.26
N TYR A 597 27.03 33.26 7.30
CA TYR A 597 26.50 34.50 6.70
C TYR A 597 24.99 34.53 6.82
N LYS A 598 24.39 35.67 6.50
CA LYS A 598 22.94 35.87 6.54
C LYS A 598 22.45 36.40 5.20
N ILE A 599 21.36 35.80 4.69
CA ILE A 599 20.56 36.37 3.59
C ILE A 599 19.43 37.15 4.21
N ARG A 600 19.15 38.35 3.71
CA ARG A 600 17.98 39.18 4.09
C ARG A 600 17.16 39.49 2.85
N ILE A 601 15.84 39.32 2.94
CA ILE A 601 14.86 39.64 1.89
C ILE A 601 13.90 40.68 2.45
N GLU A 602 13.75 41.77 1.71
CA GLU A 602 12.84 42.87 2.03
C GLU A 602 12.00 43.21 0.78
N SER A 603 10.79 43.71 0.98
CA SER A 603 9.98 44.28 -0.11
C SER A 603 9.73 45.74 0.15
N ILE A 604 10.01 46.60 -0.85
CA ILE A 604 9.89 48.05 -0.77
C ILE A 604 8.69 48.44 -1.64
N GLY A 605 7.77 49.25 -1.07
CA GLY A 605 6.55 49.70 -1.74
C GLY A 605 5.45 48.63 -1.82
N SER A 606 5.58 47.54 -1.08
CA SER A 606 4.55 46.50 -1.00
C SER A 606 3.34 46.92 -0.17
N ASN A 607 2.15 46.53 -0.59
CA ASN A 607 0.87 46.80 0.06
C ASN A 607 -0.10 45.63 -0.12
N ASN A 608 -1.35 45.75 0.33
CA ASN A 608 -2.33 44.69 0.23
C ASN A 608 -2.67 44.23 -1.20
N TYR A 609 -2.45 45.09 -2.20
CA TYR A 609 -2.74 44.83 -3.61
C TYR A 609 -1.49 44.40 -4.38
N ASP A 610 -0.31 44.88 -4.00
CA ASP A 610 1.00 44.58 -4.57
C ASP A 610 1.86 43.91 -3.52
N LYS A 611 1.80 42.59 -3.50
CA LYS A 611 2.44 41.74 -2.47
C LYS A 611 3.03 40.49 -3.03
N ILE A 612 4.16 40.14 -2.49
CA ILE A 612 4.85 38.87 -2.74
C ILE A 612 5.11 38.15 -1.43
N THR A 613 5.46 36.87 -1.52
CA THR A 613 6.03 36.15 -0.40
C THR A 613 6.98 35.03 -0.89
N VAL A 614 7.65 34.41 0.04
CA VAL A 614 8.57 33.28 -0.21
C VAL A 614 7.99 31.97 0.25
N TYR A 615 8.47 30.89 -0.35
CA TYR A 615 8.25 29.55 0.14
C TYR A 615 9.30 29.21 1.19
N CYS A 616 8.87 28.41 2.17
CA CYS A 616 9.72 27.84 3.20
C CYS A 616 9.58 26.33 3.24
N THR A 617 10.58 25.68 3.79
CA THR A 617 10.58 24.26 4.10
C THR A 617 10.54 24.08 5.61
N LYS A 618 9.78 23.12 6.09
CA LYS A 618 9.73 22.80 7.51
C LYS A 618 11.03 22.11 7.91
N ASP A 619 11.89 22.85 8.59
CA ASP A 619 13.05 22.25 9.23
C ASP A 619 12.66 21.59 10.55
N ASN A 620 13.09 20.37 10.74
CA ASN A 620 12.84 19.61 11.98
C ASN A 620 14.10 18.96 12.52
N ASP A 621 15.26 19.25 11.93
CA ASP A 621 16.44 18.41 12.23
C ASP A 621 17.62 19.12 12.88
N ASN A 622 17.64 20.43 12.98
CA ASN A 622 18.79 21.19 13.50
C ASN A 622 20.15 20.73 12.91
N PHE A 623 20.11 20.14 11.70
CA PHE A 623 21.27 19.47 11.12
C PHE A 623 22.37 20.45 10.77
N ASP A 624 21.99 21.65 10.35
CA ASP A 624 22.93 22.69 9.92
C ASP A 624 22.91 23.97 10.79
N ASN A 625 22.08 24.01 11.84
CA ASN A 625 21.85 25.19 12.68
C ASN A 625 21.48 26.47 11.91
N ASN A 626 20.90 26.31 10.70
CA ASN A 626 20.48 27.39 9.85
C ASN A 626 18.97 27.57 9.96
N HIS A 627 18.50 28.73 10.39
CA HIS A 627 17.06 28.96 10.58
C HIS A 627 16.62 30.30 9.95
N ALA A 628 15.36 30.34 9.51
CA ALA A 628 14.77 31.59 9.10
C ALA A 628 14.49 32.48 10.32
N ILE A 629 14.73 33.79 10.15
CA ILE A 629 14.47 34.81 11.14
C ILE A 629 13.49 35.80 10.52
N ILE A 630 12.34 36.04 11.16
CA ILE A 630 11.34 37.02 10.68
C ILE A 630 11.21 38.12 11.69
N ASN A 631 11.56 39.35 11.28
CA ASN A 631 11.55 40.54 12.13
C ASN A 631 12.27 40.29 13.47
N GLY A 632 13.43 39.62 13.42
CA GLY A 632 14.26 39.31 14.59
C GLY A 632 13.83 38.09 15.38
N ILE A 633 12.77 37.40 15.00
CA ILE A 633 12.28 36.16 15.68
C ILE A 633 12.69 34.95 14.87
N GLU A 634 13.52 34.08 15.48
CA GLU A 634 13.94 32.81 14.91
C GLU A 634 12.75 31.85 14.75
N LYS A 635 12.75 31.05 13.68
CA LYS A 635 11.68 30.14 13.30
C LYS A 635 12.26 28.73 13.02
N ASN A 636 11.47 27.71 13.28
CA ASN A 636 11.83 26.31 12.99
C ASN A 636 11.53 25.94 11.53
N TYR A 637 12.05 26.70 10.59
CA TYR A 637 11.94 26.43 9.16
C TYR A 637 12.98 27.24 8.37
N ASP A 638 13.26 26.82 7.14
CA ASP A 638 14.18 27.48 6.23
C ASP A 638 13.47 28.08 5.03
N LEU A 639 14.08 29.08 4.41
CA LEU A 639 13.67 29.56 3.08
C LEU A 639 13.88 28.45 2.05
N ASP A 640 12.94 28.27 1.12
CA ASP A 640 13.10 27.38 -0.03
C ASP A 640 14.08 28.00 -1.04
N MET A 641 15.37 27.59 -0.94
CA MET A 641 16.46 28.19 -1.70
C MET A 641 17.48 27.17 -2.20
N ASN A 642 18.20 27.58 -3.24
CA ASN A 642 19.34 26.86 -3.81
C ASN A 642 20.54 27.82 -3.93
N MET A 643 21.73 27.35 -3.58
CA MET A 643 22.97 28.10 -3.69
C MET A 643 23.93 27.41 -4.66
N TYR A 644 24.55 28.22 -5.51
CA TYR A 644 25.51 27.78 -6.50
C TYR A 644 26.85 28.46 -6.27
N TYR A 645 27.86 27.66 -6.07
CA TYR A 645 29.23 28.12 -5.90
C TYR A 645 30.04 27.88 -7.18
N LYS A 646 31.09 28.65 -7.36
CA LYS A 646 32.04 28.43 -8.44
C LYS A 646 32.89 27.22 -8.10
N GLY A 647 33.04 26.29 -9.06
CA GLY A 647 34.04 25.23 -8.95
C GLY A 647 35.45 25.84 -8.90
N VAL A 648 36.33 25.24 -8.08
CA VAL A 648 37.75 25.55 -8.06
C VAL A 648 38.38 25.10 -9.35
#